data_eb68299557411b5dcf7590728977f16f
#
_entry.id   eb68299557411b5dcf7590728977f16f
#
_cell.length_a   1.000
_cell.length_b   1.000
_cell.length_c   1.000
_cell.angle_alpha   90.00
_cell.angle_beta   90.00
_cell.angle_gamma   90.00
#
_symmetry.space_group_name_H-M   'P 1'
#
loop_
_entity.id
_entity.type
_entity.pdbx_description
1 polymer ?
#
loop_
_entity_poly.entity_id
_entity_poly.type
_entity_poly.pdbx_seq_one_letter_code
_entity_poly.pdbx_strand_id
1 'polypeptide(L)'
;MRTVKYILLFFLTFCSFVRAQNKSVNGNGDGILIGRVIHSITEKPLEYVSIKILNLKDSAVLAGVYSDPDGKFNLENLAFGSFVLKISLTGFETQFISPVTFSLTTKLFNAGTIKLSPNKEVALEGVKVVGKSDVLTTGIDKKIYNVAEDLSVKGGTANDILNRLPSVEVDQDGNVMLRGEGTVTILIDGRPSSLSGGNGKSLLDALPAGSVERIEIVTNPSAKYNPDGTSGIINIVLKKNKLKGLNGSVSVNLGSGDLTGGNVAEGNASLSYRNGWVNVYGIYNYRYLDGYRNNTSFIQQTFDSGSSLMVDQNRTGTDLNAGNTFRLGADFFLKGRNTLAFSATGNVGRRDRTGDLWSNVYTNPVTSTDLWRRISYDPTQQKNYDVNLNFRHDLKDDRGNYVFDFSQSFGNESIQGYYQNIYYNPDSSLNNKRELNQQLFNKEKNNITNLQFDYTYTFPKINARMEAGAKAIIAKQAVNPISETQDSITNEWFEDTLANFNYRYDEQIYSVYGIFGQQIGKLKYQGGIRLEQAYQIPNLLTDTLRIVNDYFNYFPSAHIRYSLAEKTEIGLSYSKRITRASSADMNPFTTYADPFNLRKGNPYLKPEYIDSYDFSFSMDKKKWSVLASAYYRHNKGVITRFKEFYENGTSAVTFKNISETKTLGQELVVTYKPYTWWRNTFSWNGNYIWYITNLVELPNRQGYVMNFKYNTSIEFWNKTASVQLSVTYNGRRITVQGIAQRQGPIDLAFEKKFMQGKLAVGTRITDIFNKQGFYFEVDRPGVYQESEFKWLTRRIFLTASYKFGKLEMSNKSKLPGSEGGDM
;
A
#
# COMPACT_ATOMS: atom_id res chain seq x y z
N MET A 1 16.71 19.06 -21.98
CA MET A 1 18.06 18.47 -22.17
C MET A 1 19.20 19.20 -21.41
N ARG A 2 19.13 20.48 -21.07
CA ARG A 2 20.19 21.18 -20.30
C ARG A 2 20.23 20.81 -18.81
N THR A 3 19.11 20.47 -18.19
CA THR A 3 19.01 20.13 -16.75
C THR A 3 19.59 18.75 -16.38
N VAL A 4 19.63 17.80 -17.32
CA VAL A 4 20.17 16.44 -17.07
C VAL A 4 21.70 16.43 -16.97
N LYS A 5 22.39 17.37 -17.63
CA LYS A 5 23.86 17.47 -17.57
C LYS A 5 24.37 17.89 -16.17
N TYR A 6 23.63 18.70 -15.42
CA TYR A 6 24.06 19.13 -14.09
C TYR A 6 23.81 18.07 -13.00
N ILE A 7 22.83 17.20 -13.18
CA ILE A 7 22.56 16.10 -12.25
C ILE A 7 23.64 15.02 -12.38
N LEU A 8 24.11 14.74 -13.58
CA LEU A 8 25.20 13.77 -13.81
C LEU A 8 26.56 14.26 -13.26
N LEU A 9 26.82 15.57 -13.32
CA LEU A 9 28.05 16.17 -12.78
C LEU A 9 28.07 16.19 -11.24
N PHE A 10 26.91 16.36 -10.59
CA PHE A 10 26.78 16.30 -9.13
C PHE A 10 27.03 14.88 -8.57
N PHE A 11 26.67 13.84 -9.33
CA PHE A 11 26.94 12.45 -8.94
C PHE A 11 28.39 12.02 -9.08
N LEU A 12 29.14 12.59 -10.03
CA LEU A 12 30.56 12.24 -10.25
C LEU A 12 31.51 12.90 -9.22
N THR A 13 31.13 14.03 -8.62
CA THR A 13 31.94 14.70 -7.60
C THR A 13 31.76 14.14 -6.18
N PHE A 14 30.70 13.36 -5.91
CA PHE A 14 30.45 12.78 -4.56
C PHE A 14 31.17 11.43 -4.33
N CYS A 15 31.67 10.78 -5.38
CA CYS A 15 32.39 9.49 -5.25
C CYS A 15 33.85 9.59 -4.80
N SER A 16 34.40 10.81 -4.61
CA SER A 16 35.86 10.99 -4.38
C SER A 16 36.28 11.11 -2.90
N PHE A 17 35.34 11.08 -1.95
CA PHE A 17 35.66 11.29 -0.53
C PHE A 17 35.11 10.21 0.39
N VAL A 18 35.59 8.98 0.30
CA VAL A 18 35.60 8.07 1.47
C VAL A 18 36.82 7.15 1.36
N ARG A 19 37.96 7.59 1.78
CA ARG A 19 39.01 6.68 2.25
C ARG A 19 38.80 6.44 3.73
N ALA A 20 38.25 5.28 4.08
CA ALA A 20 38.23 4.81 5.44
C ALA A 20 39.67 4.46 5.87
N GLN A 21 40.25 5.21 6.79
CA GLN A 21 41.47 4.84 7.49
C GLN A 21 41.14 3.75 8.53
N ASN A 22 41.61 2.54 8.27
CA ASN A 22 41.79 1.54 9.31
C ASN A 22 42.98 1.99 10.19
N LYS A 23 42.71 2.50 11.37
CA LYS A 23 43.73 2.66 12.40
C LYS A 23 43.95 1.31 13.07
N SER A 24 45.02 0.63 12.65
CA SER A 24 45.67 -0.40 13.49
C SER A 24 46.38 0.32 14.63
N VAL A 25 45.98 0.06 15.88
CA VAL A 25 46.73 0.53 17.04
C VAL A 25 47.91 -0.43 17.22
N ASN A 26 49.07 -0.06 16.71
CA ASN A 26 50.33 -0.75 16.99
C ASN A 26 50.74 -0.41 18.44
N GLY A 27 50.61 -1.38 19.34
CA GLY A 27 51.30 -1.35 20.64
C GLY A 27 52.75 -1.79 20.41
N ASN A 28 53.71 -0.95 20.79
CA ASN A 28 55.11 -1.31 20.79
C ASN A 28 55.38 -2.31 21.91
N GLY A 29 55.25 -3.62 21.63
CA GLY A 29 55.59 -4.69 22.55
C GLY A 29 55.84 -6.01 21.79
N ASP A 30 56.73 -6.85 22.36
CA ASP A 30 57.08 -8.17 21.77
C ASP A 30 56.26 -9.31 22.40
N GLY A 31 55.09 -9.02 23.00
CA GLY A 31 54.24 -10.09 23.56
C GLY A 31 53.56 -10.93 22.48
N ILE A 32 53.56 -12.24 22.69
CA ILE A 32 52.95 -13.23 21.78
C ILE A 32 51.95 -14.07 22.58
N LEU A 33 50.73 -14.18 22.09
CA LEU A 33 49.69 -15.02 22.65
C LEU A 33 49.37 -16.16 21.67
N ILE A 34 49.53 -17.40 22.11
CA ILE A 34 49.16 -18.57 21.30
C ILE A 34 48.20 -19.47 22.05
N GLY A 35 47.44 -20.27 21.33
CA GLY A 35 46.57 -21.29 21.92
C GLY A 35 45.74 -22.02 20.85
N ARG A 36 44.88 -22.92 21.31
CA ARG A 36 43.97 -23.70 20.46
C ARG A 36 42.59 -23.75 21.09
N VAL A 37 41.54 -23.62 20.27
CA VAL A 37 40.14 -23.69 20.75
C VAL A 37 39.47 -24.93 20.15
N ILE A 38 38.82 -25.73 21.01
CA ILE A 38 38.12 -26.95 20.63
C ILE A 38 36.71 -26.97 21.24
N HIS A 39 35.82 -27.75 20.66
CA HIS A 39 34.50 -28.03 21.18
C HIS A 39 34.56 -28.91 22.43
N SER A 40 33.94 -28.53 23.55
CA SER A 40 34.07 -29.22 24.82
C SER A 40 33.59 -30.67 24.84
N ILE A 41 32.60 -31.04 23.98
CA ILE A 41 32.01 -32.38 23.94
C ILE A 41 32.61 -33.23 22.82
N THR A 42 32.74 -32.66 21.60
CA THR A 42 33.21 -33.43 20.42
C THR A 42 34.70 -33.39 20.18
N GLU A 43 35.41 -32.57 20.94
CA GLU A 43 36.85 -32.29 20.87
C GLU A 43 37.38 -31.89 19.47
N LYS A 44 36.49 -31.58 18.57
CA LYS A 44 36.82 -31.05 17.22
C LYS A 44 37.32 -29.60 17.31
N PRO A 45 38.29 -29.20 16.51
CA PRO A 45 38.73 -27.80 16.42
C PRO A 45 37.59 -26.87 16.06
N LEU A 46 37.59 -25.66 16.61
CA LEU A 46 36.63 -24.63 16.31
C LEU A 46 37.30 -23.50 15.51
N GLU A 47 36.89 -23.34 14.26
CA GLU A 47 37.32 -22.28 13.35
C GLU A 47 36.55 -20.98 13.57
N TYR A 48 37.16 -19.84 13.27
CA TYR A 48 36.57 -18.49 13.41
C TYR A 48 36.13 -18.11 14.83
N VAL A 49 36.71 -18.69 15.85
CA VAL A 49 36.54 -18.22 17.22
C VAL A 49 37.16 -16.84 17.35
N SER A 50 36.42 -15.87 17.88
CA SER A 50 36.95 -14.53 18.15
C SER A 50 37.73 -14.50 19.46
N ILE A 51 39.02 -14.29 19.36
CA ILE A 51 39.98 -14.14 20.47
C ILE A 51 40.35 -12.66 20.58
N LYS A 52 40.06 -12.01 21.73
CA LYS A 52 40.30 -10.58 21.96
C LYS A 52 41.03 -10.37 23.25
N ILE A 53 42.03 -9.50 23.22
CA ILE A 53 42.70 -8.98 24.41
C ILE A 53 42.04 -7.68 24.85
N LEU A 54 41.60 -7.64 26.09
CA LEU A 54 40.93 -6.50 26.70
C LEU A 54 41.80 -5.87 27.79
N ASN A 55 41.73 -4.56 27.93
CA ASN A 55 42.33 -3.83 29.03
C ASN A 55 41.63 -4.20 30.35
N LEU A 56 42.40 -4.42 31.40
CA LEU A 56 41.91 -4.85 32.72
C LEU A 56 41.05 -3.79 33.41
N LYS A 57 41.24 -2.49 33.11
CA LYS A 57 40.58 -1.39 33.83
C LYS A 57 39.24 -0.96 33.20
N ASP A 58 39.12 -0.95 31.86
CA ASP A 58 37.95 -0.41 31.15
C ASP A 58 37.32 -1.42 30.15
N SER A 59 37.89 -2.67 30.09
CA SER A 59 37.46 -3.69 29.14
C SER A 59 37.50 -3.25 27.65
N ALA A 60 38.27 -2.22 27.31
CA ALA A 60 38.48 -1.80 25.94
C ALA A 60 39.22 -2.89 25.14
N VAL A 61 38.82 -3.14 23.90
CA VAL A 61 39.48 -4.11 23.00
C VAL A 61 40.78 -3.50 22.51
N LEU A 62 41.93 -4.11 22.82
CA LEU A 62 43.25 -3.67 22.42
C LEU A 62 43.71 -4.37 21.13
N ALA A 63 43.49 -5.68 21.01
CA ALA A 63 43.85 -6.48 19.86
C ALA A 63 42.95 -7.71 19.75
N GLY A 64 42.90 -8.37 18.59
CA GLY A 64 42.14 -9.62 18.43
C GLY A 64 42.46 -10.33 17.13
N VAL A 65 42.26 -11.66 17.15
CA VAL A 65 42.46 -12.59 16.01
C VAL A 65 41.33 -13.61 16.00
N TYR A 66 41.19 -14.34 14.88
CA TYR A 66 40.28 -15.49 14.76
C TYR A 66 41.11 -16.78 14.72
N SER A 67 40.56 -17.87 15.26
CA SER A 67 41.16 -19.18 15.14
C SER A 67 41.09 -19.69 13.69
N ASP A 68 42.13 -20.44 13.31
CA ASP A 68 42.21 -21.11 12.01
C ASP A 68 41.36 -22.42 11.93
N PRO A 69 41.33 -23.16 10.81
CA PRO A 69 40.59 -24.43 10.66
C PRO A 69 41.03 -25.53 11.65
N ASP A 70 42.24 -25.47 12.16
CA ASP A 70 42.74 -26.36 13.22
C ASP A 70 42.43 -25.90 14.63
N GLY A 71 41.68 -24.79 14.75
CA GLY A 71 41.34 -24.14 16.00
C GLY A 71 42.49 -23.36 16.65
N LYS A 72 43.64 -23.22 16.00
CA LYS A 72 44.83 -22.53 16.54
C LYS A 72 44.69 -21.02 16.31
N PHE A 73 45.26 -20.24 17.23
CA PHE A 73 45.38 -18.78 17.10
C PHE A 73 46.75 -18.30 17.52
N ASN A 74 47.23 -17.25 16.85
CA ASN A 74 48.46 -16.54 17.16
C ASN A 74 48.24 -15.04 17.07
N LEU A 75 48.53 -14.29 18.11
CA LEU A 75 48.42 -12.85 18.19
C LEU A 75 49.73 -12.26 18.69
N GLU A 76 50.44 -11.53 17.85
CA GLU A 76 51.77 -10.99 18.05
C GLU A 76 51.76 -9.47 18.29
N ASN A 77 52.91 -8.94 18.67
CA ASN A 77 53.11 -7.50 18.91
C ASN A 77 52.24 -6.91 20.02
N LEU A 78 52.03 -7.66 21.11
CA LEU A 78 51.24 -7.22 22.25
C LEU A 78 52.09 -6.40 23.22
N ALA A 79 51.51 -5.29 23.73
CA ALA A 79 52.17 -4.45 24.72
C ALA A 79 52.42 -5.22 26.03
N PHE A 80 53.46 -4.83 26.76
CA PHE A 80 53.70 -5.37 28.13
C PHE A 80 52.66 -4.84 29.10
N GLY A 81 52.16 -5.72 29.98
CA GLY A 81 51.10 -5.44 30.93
C GLY A 81 50.25 -6.65 31.25
N SER A 82 49.20 -6.44 32.06
CA SER A 82 48.23 -7.48 32.40
C SER A 82 46.92 -7.20 31.75
N PHE A 83 46.32 -8.22 31.13
CA PHE A 83 45.15 -8.14 30.25
C PHE A 83 44.14 -9.24 30.59
N VAL A 84 42.95 -9.12 30.02
CA VAL A 84 41.92 -10.16 30.01
C VAL A 84 41.78 -10.72 28.58
N LEU A 85 41.88 -12.03 28.42
CA LEU A 85 41.60 -12.70 27.18
C LEU A 85 40.12 -13.08 27.12
N LYS A 86 39.41 -12.60 26.11
CA LYS A 86 38.01 -12.94 25.83
C LYS A 86 37.95 -13.86 24.62
N ILE A 87 37.36 -15.04 24.80
CA ILE A 87 37.18 -16.05 23.76
C ILE A 87 35.69 -16.25 23.55
N SER A 88 35.21 -16.01 22.31
CA SER A 88 33.78 -16.07 22.02
C SER A 88 33.52 -16.59 20.62
N LEU A 89 32.50 -17.46 20.49
CA LEU A 89 31.95 -17.97 19.23
C LEU A 89 30.45 -18.01 19.38
N THR A 90 29.73 -17.62 18.30
CA THR A 90 28.26 -17.63 18.27
C THR A 90 27.77 -19.07 18.54
N GLY A 91 26.89 -19.25 19.53
CA GLY A 91 26.37 -20.57 19.92
C GLY A 91 27.15 -21.23 21.06
N PHE A 92 28.21 -20.60 21.57
CA PHE A 92 29.04 -21.13 22.68
C PHE A 92 29.08 -20.13 23.84
N GLU A 93 29.30 -20.62 25.04
CA GLU A 93 29.53 -19.80 26.21
C GLU A 93 30.83 -19.00 26.06
N THR A 94 30.78 -17.70 26.29
CA THR A 94 31.98 -16.84 26.24
C THR A 94 32.86 -17.14 27.43
N GLN A 95 34.13 -17.43 27.18
CA GLN A 95 35.13 -17.63 28.25
C GLN A 95 36.06 -16.42 28.42
N PHE A 96 36.50 -16.19 29.65
CA PHE A 96 37.47 -15.17 29.99
C PHE A 96 38.63 -15.83 30.74
N ILE A 97 39.87 -15.48 30.34
CA ILE A 97 41.10 -15.90 31.03
C ILE A 97 41.79 -14.62 31.52
N SER A 98 42.04 -14.54 32.83
CA SER A 98 42.67 -13.36 33.49
C SER A 98 43.40 -13.80 34.72
N PRO A 99 44.59 -13.22 35.03
CA PRO A 99 45.33 -12.26 34.20
C PRO A 99 46.15 -12.95 33.08
N VAL A 100 46.26 -12.32 31.91
CA VAL A 100 47.24 -12.64 30.85
C VAL A 100 48.32 -11.57 30.94
N THR A 101 49.54 -11.93 31.32
CA THR A 101 50.60 -10.94 31.60
C THR A 101 51.79 -11.13 30.67
N PHE A 102 52.19 -10.00 30.04
CA PHE A 102 53.40 -9.92 29.22
C PHE A 102 54.42 -9.00 29.89
N SER A 103 55.67 -9.39 29.93
CA SER A 103 56.79 -8.62 30.49
C SER A 103 58.07 -8.83 29.69
N LEU A 104 59.15 -8.10 29.99
CA LEU A 104 60.45 -8.25 29.35
C LEU A 104 61.01 -9.69 29.51
N THR A 105 60.63 -10.38 30.62
CA THR A 105 61.05 -11.76 30.92
C THR A 105 60.03 -12.81 30.44
N THR A 106 58.80 -12.45 30.23
CA THR A 106 57.74 -13.36 29.82
C THR A 106 57.04 -12.80 28.56
N LYS A 107 57.65 -13.03 27.42
CA LYS A 107 57.12 -12.54 26.11
C LYS A 107 56.07 -13.46 25.50
N LEU A 108 56.03 -14.76 25.82
CA LEU A 108 55.09 -15.74 25.27
C LEU A 108 54.11 -16.18 26.37
N PHE A 109 52.80 -16.02 26.06
CA PHE A 109 51.75 -16.62 26.85
C PHE A 109 51.05 -17.70 26.01
N ASN A 110 51.16 -18.94 26.45
CA ASN A 110 50.45 -20.06 25.83
C ASN A 110 49.16 -20.34 26.61
N ALA A 111 48.02 -20.02 26.05
CA ALA A 111 46.70 -20.26 26.62
C ALA A 111 46.28 -21.74 26.62
N GLY A 112 47.10 -22.61 26.03
CA GLY A 112 46.83 -24.06 25.95
C GLY A 112 45.61 -24.37 25.06
N THR A 113 44.96 -25.49 25.37
CA THR A 113 43.74 -25.90 24.68
C THR A 113 42.49 -25.42 25.46
N ILE A 114 41.75 -24.54 24.86
CA ILE A 114 40.53 -23.93 25.43
C ILE A 114 39.34 -24.73 24.95
N LYS A 115 38.53 -25.27 25.84
CA LYS A 115 37.31 -26.04 25.53
C LYS A 115 36.09 -25.12 25.63
N LEU A 116 35.47 -24.74 24.50
CA LEU A 116 34.22 -23.97 24.53
C LEU A 116 33.02 -24.90 24.62
N SER A 117 32.14 -24.63 25.57
CA SER A 117 30.87 -25.34 25.78
C SER A 117 29.74 -24.69 24.97
N PRO A 118 28.91 -25.48 24.26
CA PRO A 118 27.74 -24.93 23.61
C PRO A 118 26.73 -24.38 24.61
N ASN A 119 26.09 -23.28 24.31
CA ASN A 119 25.06 -22.66 25.15
C ASN A 119 23.87 -23.61 25.28
N LYS A 120 23.47 -24.01 26.48
CA LYS A 120 22.37 -24.96 26.73
C LYS A 120 21.01 -24.51 26.17
N GLU A 121 20.79 -23.21 25.98
CA GLU A 121 19.58 -22.65 25.39
C GLU A 121 19.52 -22.72 23.83
N VAL A 122 20.64 -23.05 23.18
CA VAL A 122 20.74 -23.08 21.69
C VAL A 122 20.72 -24.52 21.15
N ALA A 123 20.85 -25.55 22.02
CA ALA A 123 21.01 -26.95 21.56
C ALA A 123 19.73 -27.62 21.03
N LEU A 124 18.57 -26.92 20.94
CA LEU A 124 17.31 -27.47 20.47
C LEU A 124 16.69 -26.75 19.27
N GLU A 125 17.33 -25.72 18.73
CA GLU A 125 16.90 -25.16 17.44
C GLU A 125 18.02 -25.34 16.40
N GLY A 126 17.81 -26.30 15.50
CA GLY A 126 18.61 -26.42 14.27
C GLY A 126 18.72 -25.09 13.58
N VAL A 127 19.86 -24.84 12.91
CA VAL A 127 20.16 -23.64 12.11
C VAL A 127 18.89 -23.17 11.41
N LYS A 128 18.23 -22.18 12.00
CA LYS A 128 17.15 -21.47 11.34
C LYS A 128 17.83 -20.65 10.25
N VAL A 129 17.99 -21.23 9.07
CA VAL A 129 18.17 -20.45 7.87
C VAL A 129 17.02 -19.46 7.90
N VAL A 130 17.32 -18.18 8.09
CA VAL A 130 16.32 -17.12 7.92
C VAL A 130 15.89 -17.21 6.47
N GLY A 131 14.88 -18.03 6.22
CA GLY A 131 14.21 -18.12 4.94
C GLY A 131 13.69 -16.73 4.63
N LYS A 132 13.76 -16.29 3.37
CA LYS A 132 13.00 -15.13 2.90
C LYS A 132 11.60 -15.23 3.50
N SER A 133 11.08 -14.15 4.06
CA SER A 133 9.70 -14.13 4.52
C SER A 133 8.80 -14.49 3.35
N ASP A 134 7.76 -15.24 3.60
CA ASP A 134 6.82 -15.59 2.53
C ASP A 134 6.16 -14.31 2.00
N VAL A 135 5.84 -14.30 0.71
CA VAL A 135 5.13 -13.18 0.08
C VAL A 135 3.83 -12.89 0.81
N LEU A 136 3.15 -13.93 1.31
CA LEU A 136 1.93 -13.82 2.08
C LEU A 136 2.08 -14.56 3.42
N THR A 137 1.80 -13.88 4.53
CA THR A 137 1.75 -14.44 5.89
C THR A 137 0.43 -14.04 6.55
N THR A 138 -0.02 -14.80 7.56
CA THR A 138 -1.31 -14.57 8.24
C THR A 138 -1.12 -14.29 9.72
N GLY A 139 -1.78 -13.23 10.22
CA GLY A 139 -1.97 -12.94 11.65
C GLY A 139 -3.40 -13.30 12.09
N ILE A 140 -3.76 -13.02 13.35
CA ILE A 140 -5.09 -13.40 13.91
C ILE A 140 -6.26 -12.69 13.17
N ASP A 141 -6.06 -11.45 12.77
CA ASP A 141 -7.06 -10.58 12.13
C ASP A 141 -6.63 -10.06 10.75
N LYS A 142 -5.41 -10.39 10.28
CA LYS A 142 -4.84 -9.80 9.06
C LYS A 142 -4.03 -10.77 8.23
N LYS A 143 -3.97 -10.49 6.92
CA LYS A 143 -3.07 -11.10 5.95
C LYS A 143 -1.98 -10.08 5.62
N ILE A 144 -0.71 -10.49 5.61
CA ILE A 144 0.44 -9.62 5.38
C ILE A 144 1.10 -10.03 4.07
N TYR A 145 1.18 -9.08 3.15
CA TYR A 145 1.84 -9.23 1.86
C TYR A 145 3.18 -8.48 1.86
N ASN A 146 4.29 -9.20 1.70
CA ASN A 146 5.64 -8.66 1.72
C ASN A 146 6.04 -8.21 0.32
N VAL A 147 6.01 -6.91 0.05
CA VAL A 147 6.24 -6.30 -1.27
C VAL A 147 7.67 -6.54 -1.78
N ALA A 148 8.65 -6.58 -0.90
CA ALA A 148 10.06 -6.77 -1.28
C ALA A 148 10.35 -8.10 -1.99
N GLU A 149 9.49 -9.10 -1.80
CA GLU A 149 9.63 -10.44 -2.37
C GLU A 149 8.90 -10.61 -3.72
N ASP A 150 8.17 -9.57 -4.18
CA ASP A 150 7.49 -9.57 -5.48
C ASP A 150 8.24 -8.72 -6.51
N LEU A 151 8.80 -9.35 -7.53
CA LEU A 151 9.52 -8.66 -8.61
C LEU A 151 8.59 -7.97 -9.59
N SER A 152 7.36 -8.45 -9.70
CA SER A 152 6.39 -7.96 -10.68
C SER A 152 5.89 -6.55 -10.38
N VAL A 153 6.08 -6.06 -9.15
CA VAL A 153 5.68 -4.70 -8.73
C VAL A 153 6.84 -3.69 -8.72
N LYS A 154 8.06 -4.13 -8.98
CA LYS A 154 9.23 -3.23 -9.00
C LYS A 154 9.08 -2.18 -10.10
N GLY A 155 9.33 -0.92 -9.75
CA GLY A 155 9.13 0.22 -10.66
C GLY A 155 7.66 0.56 -10.93
N GLY A 156 6.73 -0.01 -10.16
CA GLY A 156 5.32 0.35 -10.15
C GLY A 156 4.95 1.21 -8.96
N THR A 157 3.65 1.37 -8.75
CA THR A 157 3.04 2.13 -7.65
C THR A 157 2.40 1.21 -6.61
N ALA A 158 1.88 1.80 -5.53
CA ALA A 158 1.04 1.08 -4.59
C ALA A 158 -0.21 0.51 -5.29
N ASN A 159 -0.76 1.21 -6.28
CA ASN A 159 -1.87 0.72 -7.10
C ASN A 159 -1.48 -0.57 -7.87
N ASP A 160 -0.29 -0.61 -8.47
CA ASP A 160 0.21 -1.82 -9.14
C ASP A 160 0.37 -2.99 -8.16
N ILE A 161 0.80 -2.71 -6.92
CA ILE A 161 0.87 -3.74 -5.89
C ILE A 161 -0.53 -4.27 -5.58
N LEU A 162 -1.49 -3.37 -5.30
CA LEU A 162 -2.85 -3.74 -4.91
C LEU A 162 -3.54 -4.58 -5.98
N ASN A 163 -3.37 -4.25 -7.25
CA ASN A 163 -3.91 -5.05 -8.36
C ASN A 163 -3.40 -6.50 -8.40
N ARG A 164 -2.27 -6.80 -7.75
CA ARG A 164 -1.66 -8.14 -7.71
C ARG A 164 -1.95 -8.90 -6.43
N LEU A 165 -2.48 -8.21 -5.40
CA LEU A 165 -2.86 -8.88 -4.16
C LEU A 165 -4.00 -9.88 -4.39
N PRO A 166 -3.99 -11.02 -3.69
CA PRO A 166 -5.14 -11.90 -3.65
C PRO A 166 -6.39 -11.15 -3.23
N SER A 167 -7.51 -11.39 -3.92
CA SER A 167 -8.83 -10.84 -3.59
C SER A 167 -8.96 -9.32 -3.62
N VAL A 168 -7.95 -8.59 -4.09
CA VAL A 168 -8.00 -7.13 -4.27
C VAL A 168 -8.15 -6.79 -5.74
N GLU A 169 -9.03 -5.87 -6.06
CA GLU A 169 -9.27 -5.29 -7.38
C GLU A 169 -9.23 -3.77 -7.28
N VAL A 170 -8.84 -3.11 -8.37
CA VAL A 170 -8.92 -1.65 -8.47
C VAL A 170 -9.76 -1.32 -9.70
N ASP A 171 -10.83 -0.54 -9.54
CA ASP A 171 -11.73 -0.18 -10.65
C ASP A 171 -11.12 0.90 -11.56
N GLN A 172 -11.87 1.29 -12.62
CA GLN A 172 -11.45 2.32 -13.60
C GLN A 172 -11.20 3.70 -12.95
N ASP A 173 -11.89 3.98 -11.86
CA ASP A 173 -11.79 5.24 -11.13
C ASP A 173 -10.70 5.19 -10.04
N GLY A 174 -10.03 4.03 -9.88
CA GLY A 174 -8.98 3.80 -8.90
C GLY A 174 -9.50 3.44 -7.51
N ASN A 175 -10.81 3.11 -7.37
CA ASN A 175 -11.33 2.61 -6.11
C ASN A 175 -10.86 1.18 -5.90
N VAL A 176 -10.38 0.91 -4.70
CA VAL A 176 -9.94 -0.42 -4.30
C VAL A 176 -11.12 -1.21 -3.77
N MET A 177 -11.30 -2.41 -4.29
CA MET A 177 -12.30 -3.38 -3.85
C MET A 177 -11.61 -4.59 -3.26
N LEU A 178 -12.20 -5.20 -2.26
CA LEU A 178 -11.75 -6.44 -1.65
C LEU A 178 -12.81 -7.52 -1.80
N ARG A 179 -12.42 -8.68 -2.37
CA ARG A 179 -13.33 -9.79 -2.65
C ARG A 179 -14.46 -9.43 -3.64
N GLY A 180 -14.18 -8.47 -4.54
CA GLY A 180 -15.11 -8.03 -5.58
C GLY A 180 -16.21 -7.08 -5.10
N GLU A 181 -16.17 -6.64 -3.86
CA GLU A 181 -17.19 -5.77 -3.27
C GLU A 181 -16.61 -4.53 -2.59
N GLY A 182 -17.40 -3.49 -2.59
CA GLY A 182 -17.39 -2.33 -1.70
C GLY A 182 -16.14 -1.47 -1.72
N THR A 183 -16.19 -0.46 -0.91
CA THR A 183 -15.07 0.45 -0.63
C THR A 183 -14.17 -0.13 0.45
N VAL A 184 -12.86 0.00 0.25
CA VAL A 184 -11.83 -0.42 1.21
C VAL A 184 -11.23 0.83 1.86
N THR A 185 -11.08 0.81 3.18
CA THR A 185 -10.35 1.87 3.88
C THR A 185 -8.84 1.68 3.67
N ILE A 186 -8.18 2.68 3.08
CA ILE A 186 -6.74 2.67 2.87
C ILE A 186 -6.07 3.49 3.98
N LEU A 187 -5.08 2.86 4.63
CA LEU A 187 -4.26 3.49 5.66
C LEU A 187 -2.80 3.51 5.23
N ILE A 188 -2.05 4.53 5.66
CA ILE A 188 -0.59 4.56 5.57
C ILE A 188 -0.01 4.50 6.99
N ASP A 189 0.82 3.50 7.27
CA ASP A 189 1.36 3.25 8.61
C ASP A 189 0.26 3.24 9.71
N GLY A 190 -0.92 2.69 9.37
CA GLY A 190 -2.08 2.58 10.28
C GLY A 190 -2.94 3.84 10.42
N ARG A 191 -2.71 4.89 9.63
CA ARG A 191 -3.37 6.20 9.77
C ARG A 191 -4.07 6.61 8.48
N PRO A 192 -5.22 7.30 8.56
CA PRO A 192 -5.80 7.98 7.41
C PRO A 192 -4.87 9.11 6.94
N SER A 193 -4.83 9.37 5.65
CA SER A 193 -4.00 10.41 5.03
C SER A 193 -4.87 11.29 4.12
N SER A 194 -4.53 12.56 3.98
CA SER A 194 -5.17 13.46 2.98
C SER A 194 -4.93 12.94 1.56
N LEU A 195 -3.84 12.21 1.39
CA LEU A 195 -3.54 11.48 0.17
C LEU A 195 -4.56 10.37 -0.11
N SER A 196 -5.30 9.89 0.88
CA SER A 196 -6.39 8.90 0.74
C SER A 196 -7.79 9.53 0.67
N GLY A 197 -7.91 10.85 0.74
CA GLY A 197 -9.16 11.58 0.57
C GLY A 197 -9.66 11.62 -0.88
N GLY A 198 -10.96 11.68 -1.08
CA GLY A 198 -11.57 11.62 -2.40
C GLY A 198 -11.66 10.17 -2.90
N ASN A 199 -11.03 9.81 -3.96
CA ASN A 199 -11.08 8.45 -4.53
C ASN A 199 -9.79 7.62 -4.30
N GLY A 200 -8.89 8.02 -3.40
CA GLY A 200 -7.65 7.28 -3.09
C GLY A 200 -6.66 7.09 -4.25
N LYS A 201 -7.10 7.30 -5.47
CA LYS A 201 -6.36 7.04 -6.71
C LYS A 201 -5.06 7.83 -6.80
N SER A 202 -5.13 9.12 -6.50
CA SER A 202 -3.96 10.00 -6.60
C SER A 202 -2.83 9.58 -5.64
N LEU A 203 -3.20 9.08 -4.46
CA LEU A 203 -2.25 8.54 -3.49
C LEU A 203 -1.60 7.25 -3.97
N LEU A 204 -2.41 6.27 -4.38
CA LEU A 204 -1.94 4.94 -4.78
C LEU A 204 -1.05 5.02 -6.02
N ASP A 205 -1.35 5.95 -6.94
CA ASP A 205 -0.54 6.22 -8.12
C ASP A 205 0.72 7.05 -7.80
N ALA A 206 0.67 7.89 -6.77
CA ALA A 206 1.81 8.71 -6.35
C ALA A 206 2.79 7.94 -5.43
N LEU A 207 2.35 6.86 -4.78
CA LEU A 207 3.17 6.11 -3.82
C LEU A 207 3.95 5.00 -4.54
N PRO A 208 5.29 5.11 -4.66
CA PRO A 208 6.10 4.11 -5.36
C PRO A 208 6.09 2.76 -4.62
N ALA A 209 6.01 1.66 -5.36
CA ALA A 209 6.15 0.32 -4.82
C ALA A 209 7.48 0.13 -4.06
N GLY A 210 8.53 0.81 -4.50
CA GLY A 210 9.85 0.79 -3.87
C GLY A 210 9.86 1.33 -2.43
N SER A 211 8.93 2.20 -2.05
CA SER A 211 8.80 2.78 -0.70
C SER A 211 7.98 1.90 0.26
N VAL A 212 7.24 0.92 -0.26
CA VAL A 212 6.39 0.04 0.54
C VAL A 212 7.20 -1.15 1.09
N GLU A 213 7.07 -1.43 2.38
CA GLU A 213 7.65 -2.61 3.03
C GLU A 213 6.73 -3.82 2.87
N ARG A 214 5.46 -3.64 3.30
CA ARG A 214 4.42 -4.66 3.23
C ARG A 214 3.03 -4.02 3.16
N ILE A 215 2.06 -4.81 2.75
CA ILE A 215 0.64 -4.45 2.80
C ILE A 215 -0.07 -5.43 3.74
N GLU A 216 -0.85 -4.87 4.65
CA GLU A 216 -1.67 -5.63 5.58
C GLU A 216 -3.14 -5.54 5.15
N ILE A 217 -3.76 -6.68 4.89
CA ILE A 217 -5.18 -6.79 4.52
C ILE A 217 -5.95 -7.33 5.71
N VAL A 218 -6.91 -6.56 6.20
CA VAL A 218 -7.76 -6.91 7.33
C VAL A 218 -9.19 -7.04 6.82
N THR A 219 -9.67 -8.26 6.65
CA THR A 219 -11.02 -8.53 6.10
C THR A 219 -12.12 -8.36 7.13
N ASN A 220 -11.88 -8.77 8.38
CA ASN A 220 -12.76 -8.57 9.52
C ASN A 220 -11.99 -7.86 10.64
N PRO A 221 -11.95 -6.51 10.63
CA PRO A 221 -11.18 -5.76 11.61
C PRO A 221 -11.76 -5.87 13.02
N SER A 222 -10.87 -5.89 14.01
CA SER A 222 -11.24 -5.77 15.43
C SER A 222 -11.72 -4.35 15.76
N ALA A 223 -12.35 -4.17 16.92
CA ALA A 223 -12.90 -2.89 17.39
C ALA A 223 -11.87 -1.74 17.48
N LYS A 224 -10.58 -2.01 17.49
CA LYS A 224 -9.49 -1.02 17.42
C LYS A 224 -9.49 -0.20 16.15
N TYR A 225 -9.85 -0.83 15.03
CA TYR A 225 -9.84 -0.18 13.73
C TYR A 225 -11.12 0.63 13.51
N ASN A 226 -11.04 1.63 12.63
CA ASN A 226 -12.24 2.32 12.19
C ASN A 226 -13.17 1.33 11.50
N PRO A 227 -14.48 1.37 11.79
CA PRO A 227 -15.45 0.49 11.15
C PRO A 227 -15.77 0.89 9.71
N ASP A 228 -15.21 2.00 9.21
CA ASP A 228 -15.44 2.48 7.85
C ASP A 228 -14.89 1.54 6.78
N GLY A 229 -15.62 1.40 5.68
CA GLY A 229 -15.29 0.55 4.53
C GLY A 229 -15.98 -0.81 4.59
N THR A 230 -16.77 -1.11 3.55
CA THR A 230 -17.61 -2.32 3.47
C THR A 230 -16.81 -3.61 3.47
N SER A 231 -15.63 -3.62 2.83
CA SER A 231 -14.92 -4.86 2.49
C SER A 231 -13.70 -5.14 3.36
N GLY A 232 -13.25 -4.18 4.15
CA GLY A 232 -12.07 -4.34 4.99
C GLY A 232 -11.15 -3.13 4.99
N ILE A 233 -9.93 -3.34 5.49
CA ILE A 233 -8.89 -2.34 5.58
C ILE A 233 -7.67 -2.83 4.84
N ILE A 234 -7.02 -1.95 4.09
CA ILE A 234 -5.69 -2.15 3.52
C ILE A 234 -4.74 -1.14 4.14
N ASN A 235 -3.80 -1.62 4.93
CA ASN A 235 -2.77 -0.79 5.55
C ASN A 235 -1.45 -0.92 4.78
N ILE A 236 -1.00 0.17 4.18
CA ILE A 236 0.27 0.26 3.46
C ILE A 236 1.35 0.67 4.45
N VAL A 237 2.23 -0.25 4.78
CA VAL A 237 3.34 -0.01 5.71
C VAL A 237 4.58 0.39 4.92
N LEU A 238 5.09 1.58 5.20
CA LEU A 238 6.25 2.12 4.52
C LEU A 238 7.56 1.62 5.15
N LYS A 239 8.60 1.51 4.32
CA LYS A 239 9.92 1.05 4.76
C LYS A 239 10.52 1.96 5.83
N LYS A 240 10.94 1.36 6.93
CA LYS A 240 11.75 1.99 7.98
C LYS A 240 13.01 1.18 8.16
N ASN A 241 14.17 1.79 7.95
CA ASN A 241 15.41 1.06 8.14
C ASN A 241 15.74 0.96 9.65
N LYS A 242 15.86 -0.28 10.15
CA LYS A 242 16.11 -0.57 11.56
C LYS A 242 17.59 -0.86 11.88
N LEU A 243 18.47 -0.81 10.88
CA LEU A 243 19.89 -1.16 11.02
C LEU A 243 20.68 -0.02 11.65
N LYS A 244 21.60 -0.31 12.58
CA LYS A 244 22.51 0.67 13.18
C LYS A 244 23.52 1.22 12.16
N GLY A 245 23.83 2.51 12.23
CA GLY A 245 24.74 3.23 11.35
C GLY A 245 24.01 3.81 10.13
N LEU A 246 24.77 4.23 9.14
CA LEU A 246 24.27 4.78 7.89
C LEU A 246 23.89 3.65 6.94
N ASN A 247 22.66 3.69 6.44
CA ASN A 247 22.12 2.72 5.49
C ASN A 247 21.24 3.43 4.47
N GLY A 248 21.19 2.92 3.26
CA GLY A 248 20.33 3.51 2.25
C GLY A 248 20.22 2.67 0.99
N SER A 249 19.42 3.17 0.07
CA SER A 249 19.27 2.59 -1.27
C SER A 249 18.95 3.68 -2.28
N VAL A 250 19.42 3.48 -3.50
CA VAL A 250 19.05 4.28 -4.68
C VAL A 250 18.54 3.32 -5.73
N SER A 251 17.47 3.68 -6.42
CA SER A 251 16.96 2.90 -7.55
C SER A 251 16.47 3.82 -8.67
N VAL A 252 16.62 3.34 -9.88
CA VAL A 252 16.14 3.96 -11.11
C VAL A 252 15.34 2.93 -11.90
N ASN A 253 14.17 3.33 -12.39
CA ASN A 253 13.32 2.56 -13.26
C ASN A 253 13.04 3.38 -14.52
N LEU A 254 13.36 2.84 -15.67
CA LEU A 254 13.06 3.42 -16.97
C LEU A 254 12.14 2.46 -17.70
N GLY A 255 11.06 2.97 -18.23
CA GLY A 255 10.08 2.18 -18.96
C GLY A 255 9.70 2.85 -20.26
N SER A 256 9.32 2.06 -21.24
CA SER A 256 8.75 2.53 -22.50
C SER A 256 7.60 1.63 -22.91
N GLY A 257 6.54 2.22 -23.44
CA GLY A 257 5.39 1.54 -24.01
C GLY A 257 5.64 1.08 -25.43
N ASP A 258 5.01 1.77 -26.35
CA ASP A 258 5.19 1.56 -27.79
C ASP A 258 5.78 2.81 -28.49
N LEU A 259 5.80 2.80 -29.80
CA LEU A 259 6.34 3.93 -30.60
C LEU A 259 5.55 5.24 -30.44
N THR A 260 4.35 5.18 -29.85
CA THR A 260 3.44 6.34 -29.69
C THR A 260 3.55 7.01 -28.32
N GLY A 261 4.34 6.44 -27.39
CA GLY A 261 4.53 6.98 -26.04
C GLY A 261 4.56 5.92 -24.95
N GLY A 262 4.20 6.30 -23.75
CA GLY A 262 4.16 5.40 -22.60
C GLY A 262 5.45 5.34 -21.80
N ASN A 263 6.23 6.42 -21.85
CA ASN A 263 7.50 6.51 -21.16
C ASN A 263 7.30 6.64 -19.65
N VAL A 264 8.14 5.95 -18.91
CA VAL A 264 8.20 6.00 -17.45
C VAL A 264 9.62 6.28 -17.03
N ALA A 265 9.81 7.26 -16.17
CA ALA A 265 11.07 7.48 -15.50
C ALA A 265 10.81 7.65 -14.00
N GLU A 266 11.42 6.80 -13.19
CA GLU A 266 11.28 6.86 -11.74
C GLU A 266 12.67 6.80 -11.08
N GLY A 267 12.92 7.72 -10.15
CA GLY A 267 14.11 7.72 -9.31
C GLY A 267 13.70 7.67 -7.84
N ASN A 268 14.24 6.73 -7.07
CA ASN A 268 14.00 6.61 -5.64
C ASN A 268 15.32 6.64 -4.88
N ALA A 269 15.39 7.42 -3.80
CA ALA A 269 16.49 7.45 -2.86
C ALA A 269 15.97 7.33 -1.43
N SER A 270 16.56 6.45 -0.63
CA SER A 270 16.29 6.32 0.79
C SER A 270 17.58 6.35 1.58
N LEU A 271 17.57 7.09 2.69
CA LEU A 271 18.70 7.22 3.60
C LEU A 271 18.21 7.11 5.03
N SER A 272 18.93 6.42 5.88
CA SER A 272 18.67 6.37 7.30
C SER A 272 19.97 6.30 8.10
N TYR A 273 19.98 7.01 9.21
CA TYR A 273 21.05 6.95 10.19
C TYR A 273 20.46 6.58 11.56
N ARG A 274 20.92 5.48 12.12
CA ARG A 274 20.50 5.03 13.43
C ARG A 274 21.69 4.93 14.38
N ASN A 275 21.61 5.64 15.47
CA ASN A 275 22.52 5.54 16.60
C ASN A 275 21.68 5.35 17.88
N GLY A 276 22.10 4.58 18.83
CA GLY A 276 21.50 4.24 20.12
C GLY A 276 20.12 4.89 20.42
N TRP A 277 20.09 6.18 20.70
CA TRP A 277 18.92 6.94 21.12
C TRP A 277 18.14 7.63 20.00
N VAL A 278 18.64 7.64 18.74
CA VAL A 278 17.99 8.31 17.62
C VAL A 278 18.04 7.48 16.34
N ASN A 279 16.98 7.55 15.55
CA ASN A 279 16.90 7.07 14.17
C ASN A 279 16.33 8.19 13.31
N VAL A 280 17.11 8.72 12.38
CA VAL A 280 16.66 9.72 11.40
C VAL A 280 16.62 9.06 10.03
N TYR A 281 15.59 9.33 9.27
CA TYR A 281 15.42 8.76 7.94
C TYR A 281 14.78 9.75 6.95
N GLY A 282 15.14 9.59 5.70
CA GLY A 282 14.58 10.33 4.58
C GLY A 282 14.34 9.42 3.38
N ILE A 283 13.27 9.70 2.65
CA ILE A 283 12.93 9.05 1.39
C ILE A 283 12.57 10.16 0.41
N TYR A 284 13.12 10.09 -0.80
CA TYR A 284 12.74 10.94 -1.92
C TYR A 284 12.41 10.06 -3.11
N ASN A 285 11.34 10.39 -3.81
CA ASN A 285 10.96 9.77 -5.06
C ASN A 285 10.55 10.83 -6.07
N TYR A 286 11.03 10.69 -7.30
CA TYR A 286 10.54 11.38 -8.49
C TYR A 286 9.93 10.36 -9.43
N ARG A 287 8.78 10.68 -10.01
CA ARG A 287 8.13 9.87 -11.01
C ARG A 287 7.62 10.73 -12.17
N TYR A 288 7.83 10.23 -13.37
CA TYR A 288 7.25 10.69 -14.61
C TYR A 288 6.59 9.51 -15.31
N LEU A 289 5.37 9.68 -15.74
CA LEU A 289 4.60 8.69 -16.48
C LEU A 289 3.81 9.40 -17.57
N ASP A 290 3.97 9.03 -18.82
CA ASP A 290 3.05 9.37 -19.88
C ASP A 290 2.31 8.12 -20.40
N GLY A 291 1.18 8.31 -21.03
CA GLY A 291 0.37 7.26 -21.58
C GLY A 291 -0.79 7.80 -22.41
N TYR A 292 -1.40 6.93 -23.17
CA TYR A 292 -2.61 7.25 -23.90
C TYR A 292 -3.78 6.37 -23.43
N ARG A 293 -4.98 6.81 -23.74
CA ARG A 293 -6.23 6.12 -23.46
C ARG A 293 -7.14 6.20 -24.69
N ASN A 294 -7.96 5.16 -24.85
CA ASN A 294 -9.00 5.07 -25.85
C ASN A 294 -10.26 4.51 -25.20
N ASN A 295 -11.35 5.25 -25.29
CA ASN A 295 -12.63 4.86 -24.71
C ASN A 295 -13.70 4.93 -25.80
N THR A 296 -14.43 3.86 -25.98
CA THR A 296 -15.61 3.81 -26.84
C THR A 296 -16.87 3.64 -25.99
N SER A 297 -17.96 4.26 -26.40
CA SER A 297 -19.25 4.12 -25.73
C SER A 297 -20.38 4.20 -26.77
N PHE A 298 -21.29 3.25 -26.71
CA PHE A 298 -22.54 3.23 -27.45
C PHE A 298 -23.70 3.24 -26.46
N ILE A 299 -24.68 4.13 -26.70
CA ILE A 299 -25.90 4.25 -25.89
C ILE A 299 -27.09 4.19 -26.85
N GLN A 300 -28.05 3.34 -26.57
CA GLN A 300 -29.35 3.30 -27.21
C GLN A 300 -30.43 3.52 -26.16
N GLN A 301 -31.25 4.53 -26.36
CA GLN A 301 -32.42 4.82 -25.53
C GLN A 301 -33.67 4.68 -26.38
N THR A 302 -34.55 3.73 -26.07
CA THR A 302 -35.80 3.48 -26.77
C THR A 302 -36.93 4.11 -25.98
N PHE A 303 -37.75 4.91 -26.67
CA PHE A 303 -38.90 5.60 -26.11
C PHE A 303 -40.19 4.78 -26.31
N ASP A 304 -41.22 5.12 -25.56
CA ASP A 304 -42.55 4.49 -25.67
C ASP A 304 -43.16 4.64 -27.07
N SER A 305 -42.76 5.66 -27.82
CA SER A 305 -43.15 5.85 -29.24
C SER A 305 -42.57 4.82 -30.20
N GLY A 306 -41.67 3.93 -29.72
CA GLY A 306 -40.93 2.98 -30.55
C GLY A 306 -39.73 3.57 -31.29
N SER A 307 -39.50 4.88 -31.23
CA SER A 307 -38.26 5.48 -31.71
C SER A 307 -37.11 5.28 -30.74
N SER A 308 -35.89 5.28 -31.24
CA SER A 308 -34.68 5.20 -30.40
C SER A 308 -33.74 6.37 -30.67
N LEU A 309 -33.13 6.91 -29.60
CA LEU A 309 -32.00 7.82 -29.69
C LEU A 309 -30.71 7.02 -29.50
N MET A 310 -29.76 7.18 -30.39
CA MET A 310 -28.48 6.51 -30.38
C MET A 310 -27.36 7.54 -30.24
N VAL A 311 -26.40 7.24 -29.33
CA VAL A 311 -25.21 8.05 -29.11
C VAL A 311 -23.99 7.14 -29.24
N ASP A 312 -23.20 7.38 -30.28
CA ASP A 312 -21.94 6.69 -30.53
C ASP A 312 -20.76 7.62 -30.23
N GLN A 313 -19.89 7.22 -29.34
CA GLN A 313 -18.77 8.06 -28.87
C GLN A 313 -17.45 7.32 -28.98
N ASN A 314 -16.43 8.03 -29.45
CA ASN A 314 -15.03 7.59 -29.40
C ASN A 314 -14.18 8.70 -28.79
N ARG A 315 -13.50 8.40 -27.70
CA ARG A 315 -12.61 9.32 -27.00
C ARG A 315 -11.20 8.80 -26.95
N THR A 316 -10.28 9.54 -27.55
CA THR A 316 -8.84 9.32 -27.42
C THR A 316 -8.21 10.44 -26.56
N GLY A 317 -7.02 10.20 -26.03
CA GLY A 317 -6.32 11.24 -25.26
C GLY A 317 -5.05 10.76 -24.61
N THR A 318 -4.28 11.70 -24.08
CA THR A 318 -3.05 11.44 -23.34
C THR A 318 -3.23 11.74 -21.86
N ASP A 319 -2.42 11.12 -21.01
CA ASP A 319 -2.41 11.33 -19.57
C ASP A 319 -0.93 11.39 -19.13
N LEU A 320 -0.41 12.59 -18.85
CA LEU A 320 0.93 12.81 -18.32
C LEU A 320 0.83 13.03 -16.82
N ASN A 321 1.62 12.29 -16.05
CA ASN A 321 1.67 12.40 -14.60
C ASN A 321 3.12 12.54 -14.14
N ALA A 322 3.46 13.64 -13.47
CA ALA A 322 4.79 13.90 -12.97
C ALA A 322 4.70 14.41 -11.52
N GLY A 323 5.53 13.86 -10.63
CA GLY A 323 5.47 14.27 -9.23
C GLY A 323 6.69 13.89 -8.42
N ASN A 324 6.81 14.58 -7.29
CA ASN A 324 7.81 14.38 -6.28
C ASN A 324 7.14 13.97 -4.98
N THR A 325 7.65 12.91 -4.36
CA THR A 325 7.24 12.51 -3.01
C THR A 325 8.46 12.53 -2.11
N PHE A 326 8.34 13.15 -0.96
CA PHE A 326 9.38 13.16 0.05
C PHE A 326 8.81 12.79 1.41
N ARG A 327 9.61 12.07 2.19
CA ARG A 327 9.30 11.75 3.59
C ARG A 327 10.55 11.96 4.43
N LEU A 328 10.40 12.66 5.53
CA LEU A 328 11.43 12.83 6.55
C LEU A 328 10.87 12.36 7.89
N GLY A 329 11.70 11.75 8.71
CA GLY A 329 11.26 11.33 10.04
C GLY A 329 12.43 11.13 11.00
N ALA A 330 12.08 11.19 12.29
CA ALA A 330 13.00 10.96 13.39
C ALA A 330 12.29 10.21 14.51
N ASP A 331 12.92 9.13 15.00
CA ASP A 331 12.47 8.39 16.16
C ASP A 331 13.49 8.58 17.29
N PHE A 332 13.06 9.08 18.43
CA PHE A 332 13.88 9.31 19.63
C PHE A 332 13.55 8.23 20.67
N PHE A 333 14.53 7.39 20.98
CA PHE A 333 14.45 6.35 22.00
C PHE A 333 14.90 6.92 23.33
N LEU A 334 13.97 7.44 24.11
CA LEU A 334 14.22 8.15 25.35
C LEU A 334 14.40 7.17 26.51
N LYS A 335 15.01 7.65 27.62
CA LYS A 335 15.11 6.87 28.86
C LYS A 335 13.71 6.50 29.39
N GLY A 336 13.61 5.41 30.17
CA GLY A 336 12.34 5.01 30.79
C GLY A 336 11.37 4.33 29.82
N ARG A 337 11.85 3.68 28.75
CA ARG A 337 11.04 2.94 27.75
C ARG A 337 10.08 3.85 26.94
N ASN A 338 10.46 5.10 26.74
CA ASN A 338 9.70 6.06 25.95
C ASN A 338 10.25 6.13 24.53
N THR A 339 9.36 6.22 23.56
CA THR A 339 9.70 6.52 22.15
C THR A 339 8.86 7.70 21.69
N LEU A 340 9.52 8.73 21.18
CA LEU A 340 8.88 9.85 20.50
C LEU A 340 9.26 9.77 19.03
N ALA A 341 8.27 9.69 18.15
CA ALA A 341 8.48 9.63 16.70
C ALA A 341 7.77 10.80 16.01
N PHE A 342 8.49 11.44 15.11
CA PHE A 342 8.00 12.50 14.24
C PHE A 342 8.19 12.09 12.80
N SER A 343 7.22 12.37 11.91
CA SER A 343 7.43 12.26 10.46
C SER A 343 6.58 13.27 9.70
N ALA A 344 7.14 13.77 8.60
CA ALA A 344 6.45 14.58 7.62
C ALA A 344 6.57 13.91 6.24
N THR A 345 5.48 13.84 5.52
CA THR A 345 5.42 13.35 4.14
C THR A 345 4.83 14.44 3.27
N GLY A 346 5.40 14.68 2.10
CA GLY A 346 4.86 15.60 1.12
C GLY A 346 4.82 14.96 -0.26
N ASN A 347 3.77 15.27 -1.01
CA ASN A 347 3.62 14.93 -2.41
C ASN A 347 3.26 16.20 -3.19
N VAL A 348 4.04 16.52 -4.21
CA VAL A 348 3.77 17.62 -5.13
C VAL A 348 3.81 17.06 -6.54
N GLY A 349 2.68 17.12 -7.22
CA GLY A 349 2.51 16.54 -8.54
C GLY A 349 1.74 17.42 -9.50
N ARG A 350 1.92 17.12 -10.78
CA ARG A 350 1.17 17.67 -11.90
C ARG A 350 0.66 16.53 -12.75
N ARG A 351 -0.59 16.64 -13.16
CA ARG A 351 -1.21 15.75 -14.11
C ARG A 351 -1.80 16.59 -15.26
N ASP A 352 -1.39 16.29 -16.49
CA ASP A 352 -1.91 16.92 -17.68
C ASP A 352 -2.70 15.87 -18.47
N ARG A 353 -3.97 16.13 -18.68
CA ARG A 353 -4.85 15.23 -19.41
C ARG A 353 -5.37 15.93 -20.67
N THR A 354 -5.21 15.30 -21.81
CA THR A 354 -5.87 15.70 -23.05
C THR A 354 -7.00 14.77 -23.38
N GLY A 355 -7.95 15.22 -24.18
CA GLY A 355 -9.03 14.41 -24.70
C GLY A 355 -9.51 14.94 -26.03
N ASP A 356 -9.83 14.03 -26.94
CA ASP A 356 -10.45 14.26 -28.22
C ASP A 356 -11.64 13.31 -28.32
N LEU A 357 -12.85 13.83 -28.08
CA LEU A 357 -14.10 13.09 -28.05
C LEU A 357 -14.89 13.37 -29.30
N TRP A 358 -15.11 12.36 -30.11
CA TRP A 358 -16.06 12.38 -31.21
C TRP A 358 -17.39 11.79 -30.75
N SER A 359 -18.49 12.44 -31.08
CA SER A 359 -19.84 12.04 -30.69
C SER A 359 -20.79 12.18 -31.88
N ASN A 360 -21.42 11.06 -32.19
CA ASN A 360 -22.48 11.01 -33.23
C ASN A 360 -23.80 10.66 -32.53
N VAL A 361 -24.75 11.56 -32.61
CA VAL A 361 -26.11 11.45 -32.02
C VAL A 361 -27.12 11.36 -33.11
N TYR A 362 -27.90 10.27 -33.18
CA TYR A 362 -28.88 10.07 -34.22
C TYR A 362 -30.12 9.31 -33.72
N THR A 363 -31.23 9.49 -34.40
CA THR A 363 -32.48 8.75 -34.10
C THR A 363 -32.65 7.55 -35.01
N ASN A 364 -33.40 6.54 -34.54
CA ASN A 364 -33.81 5.42 -35.35
C ASN A 364 -35.35 5.26 -35.26
N PRO A 365 -36.14 5.45 -36.35
CA PRO A 365 -35.69 5.82 -37.71
C PRO A 365 -34.90 7.15 -37.73
N VAL A 366 -33.99 7.28 -38.68
CA VAL A 366 -33.12 8.46 -38.80
C VAL A 366 -33.94 9.67 -39.21
N THR A 367 -34.21 10.54 -38.24
CA THR A 367 -34.91 11.84 -38.47
C THR A 367 -34.00 13.02 -38.15
N SER A 368 -32.95 12.83 -37.38
CA SER A 368 -31.95 13.83 -37.06
C SER A 368 -30.57 13.19 -36.84
N THR A 369 -29.52 13.93 -37.12
CA THR A 369 -28.14 13.57 -36.84
C THR A 369 -27.39 14.81 -36.37
N ASP A 370 -26.68 14.65 -35.26
CA ASP A 370 -25.83 15.70 -34.67
C ASP A 370 -24.42 15.13 -34.45
N LEU A 371 -23.47 15.63 -35.24
CA LEU A 371 -22.06 15.21 -35.15
C LEU A 371 -21.24 16.34 -34.53
N TRP A 372 -20.51 16.04 -33.48
CA TRP A 372 -19.68 17.03 -32.83
C TRP A 372 -18.38 16.40 -32.23
N ARG A 373 -17.40 17.27 -32.06
CA ARG A 373 -16.09 16.93 -31.47
C ARG A 373 -15.80 17.81 -30.27
N ARG A 374 -15.34 17.23 -29.17
CA ARG A 374 -14.90 17.98 -28.00
C ARG A 374 -13.42 17.74 -27.75
N ILE A 375 -12.63 18.82 -27.89
CA ILE A 375 -11.21 18.83 -27.48
C ILE A 375 -11.13 19.31 -26.05
N SER A 376 -10.37 18.62 -25.22
CA SER A 376 -10.19 18.96 -23.81
C SER A 376 -8.74 18.95 -23.39
N TYR A 377 -8.39 19.87 -22.48
CA TYR A 377 -7.10 19.92 -21.79
C TYR A 377 -7.33 20.24 -20.33
N ASP A 378 -6.98 19.29 -19.42
CA ASP A 378 -7.23 19.36 -17.98
C ASP A 378 -5.92 19.27 -17.18
N PRO A 379 -5.13 20.36 -17.08
CA PRO A 379 -3.97 20.40 -16.20
C PRO A 379 -4.41 20.46 -14.74
N THR A 380 -3.87 19.55 -13.94
CA THR A 380 -4.17 19.43 -12.52
C THR A 380 -2.87 19.55 -11.72
N GLN A 381 -2.87 20.35 -10.69
CA GLN A 381 -1.77 20.45 -9.72
C GLN A 381 -2.24 19.91 -8.36
N GLN A 382 -1.43 19.06 -7.74
CA GLN A 382 -1.70 18.46 -6.43
C GLN A 382 -0.57 18.77 -5.45
N LYS A 383 -0.93 19.16 -4.24
CA LYS A 383 -0.01 19.39 -3.13
C LYS A 383 -0.61 18.79 -1.86
N ASN A 384 -0.01 17.72 -1.37
CA ASN A 384 -0.48 17.01 -0.19
C ASN A 384 0.64 16.90 0.84
N TYR A 385 0.35 17.16 2.10
CA TYR A 385 1.31 17.12 3.19
C TYR A 385 0.68 16.43 4.40
N ASP A 386 1.39 15.48 4.99
CA ASP A 386 1.00 14.81 6.24
C ASP A 386 2.09 15.01 7.29
N VAL A 387 1.71 15.43 8.49
CA VAL A 387 2.58 15.55 9.66
C VAL A 387 2.06 14.60 10.74
N ASN A 388 2.96 13.80 11.31
CA ASN A 388 2.61 12.82 12.32
C ASN A 388 3.52 12.94 13.54
N LEU A 389 2.92 12.89 14.72
CA LEU A 389 3.60 12.81 16.00
C LEU A 389 3.07 11.58 16.76
N ASN A 390 3.96 10.72 17.20
CA ASN A 390 3.63 9.52 17.97
C ASN A 390 4.46 9.50 19.25
N PHE A 391 3.79 9.31 20.39
CA PHE A 391 4.45 9.05 21.66
C PHE A 391 4.04 7.66 22.15
N ARG A 392 5.01 6.83 22.50
CA ARG A 392 4.80 5.49 23.01
C ARG A 392 5.58 5.31 24.32
N HIS A 393 4.92 4.76 25.32
CA HIS A 393 5.54 4.28 26.55
C HIS A 393 5.28 2.79 26.73
N ASP A 394 6.35 2.01 26.84
CA ASP A 394 6.26 0.58 27.11
C ASP A 394 6.29 0.33 28.62
N LEU A 395 5.31 -0.41 29.13
CA LEU A 395 5.20 -0.76 30.54
C LEU A 395 6.35 -1.69 30.97
N LYS A 396 6.60 -1.77 32.29
CA LYS A 396 7.59 -2.71 32.83
C LYS A 396 7.17 -4.16 32.54
N ASP A 397 8.17 -5.04 32.43
CA ASP A 397 8.01 -6.50 32.27
C ASP A 397 7.19 -6.87 31.00
N ASP A 398 7.28 -6.02 29.96
CA ASP A 398 6.58 -6.16 28.68
C ASP A 398 5.05 -6.37 28.82
N ARG A 399 4.47 -5.84 29.92
CA ARG A 399 3.04 -5.97 30.21
C ARG A 399 2.13 -5.16 29.31
N GLY A 400 2.68 -4.38 28.38
CA GLY A 400 1.88 -3.58 27.47
C GLY A 400 2.46 -2.21 27.21
N ASN A 401 1.64 -1.31 26.71
CA ASN A 401 2.05 0.05 26.39
C ASN A 401 0.85 1.00 26.36
N TYR A 402 1.13 2.30 26.37
CA TYR A 402 0.19 3.30 25.90
C TYR A 402 0.83 4.12 24.80
N VAL A 403 -0.02 4.49 23.83
CA VAL A 403 0.37 5.21 22.63
C VAL A 403 -0.55 6.41 22.44
N PHE A 404 0.04 7.56 22.19
CA PHE A 404 -0.66 8.75 21.74
C PHE A 404 -0.23 9.07 20.33
N ASP A 405 -1.20 9.19 19.43
CA ASP A 405 -0.99 9.54 18.03
C ASP A 405 -1.71 10.84 17.69
N PHE A 406 -0.99 11.75 17.09
CA PHE A 406 -1.52 12.94 16.42
C PHE A 406 -1.12 12.93 14.95
N SER A 407 -2.07 13.13 14.05
CA SER A 407 -1.75 13.39 12.65
C SER A 407 -2.58 14.53 12.09
N GLN A 408 -1.93 15.35 11.28
CA GLN A 408 -2.52 16.45 10.54
C GLN A 408 -2.19 16.29 9.07
N SER A 409 -3.21 16.29 8.24
CA SER A 409 -3.11 16.18 6.78
C SER A 409 -3.66 17.41 6.10
N PHE A 410 -2.99 17.88 5.06
CA PHE A 410 -3.37 19.01 4.21
C PHE A 410 -3.34 18.58 2.75
N GLY A 411 -4.46 18.68 2.05
CA GLY A 411 -4.57 18.42 0.63
C GLY A 411 -5.03 19.67 -0.12
N ASN A 412 -4.39 19.97 -1.23
CA ASN A 412 -4.79 21.02 -2.16
C ASN A 412 -4.71 20.48 -3.57
N GLU A 413 -5.81 20.59 -4.31
CA GLU A 413 -5.87 20.26 -5.73
C GLU A 413 -6.38 21.49 -6.51
N SER A 414 -5.77 21.76 -7.65
CA SER A 414 -6.21 22.83 -8.56
C SER A 414 -6.30 22.28 -9.97
N ILE A 415 -7.46 22.41 -10.57
CA ILE A 415 -7.75 22.00 -11.95
C ILE A 415 -8.01 23.26 -12.77
N GLN A 416 -7.42 23.33 -13.97
CA GLN A 416 -7.71 24.34 -14.98
C GLN A 416 -8.12 23.59 -16.26
N GLY A 417 -9.41 23.44 -16.49
CA GLY A 417 -9.95 22.73 -17.64
C GLY A 417 -10.22 23.70 -18.80
N TYR A 418 -9.87 23.31 -20.02
CA TYR A 418 -10.20 24.03 -21.26
C TYR A 418 -10.89 23.06 -22.20
N TYR A 419 -12.06 23.46 -22.71
CA TYR A 419 -12.91 22.63 -23.54
C TYR A 419 -13.39 23.42 -24.75
N GLN A 420 -13.23 22.83 -25.95
CA GLN A 420 -13.72 23.35 -27.19
C GLN A 420 -14.68 22.34 -27.80
N ASN A 421 -15.94 22.72 -28.04
CA ASN A 421 -16.92 21.94 -28.77
C ASN A 421 -17.04 22.46 -30.21
N ILE A 422 -16.80 21.58 -31.16
CA ILE A 422 -16.85 21.84 -32.58
C ILE A 422 -18.01 21.04 -33.15
N TYR A 423 -18.95 21.69 -33.78
CA TYR A 423 -20.13 21.05 -34.37
C TYR A 423 -19.99 20.92 -35.87
N TYR A 424 -20.57 19.88 -36.43
CA TYR A 424 -20.57 19.61 -37.86
C TYR A 424 -22.00 19.50 -38.36
N ASN A 425 -22.21 19.87 -39.64
CA ASN A 425 -23.44 19.61 -40.35
C ASN A 425 -23.55 18.12 -40.74
N PRO A 426 -24.74 17.61 -41.13
CA PRO A 426 -24.88 16.21 -41.54
C PRO A 426 -24.01 15.78 -42.73
N ASP A 427 -23.54 16.72 -43.53
CA ASP A 427 -22.60 16.52 -44.65
C ASP A 427 -21.11 16.53 -44.17
N SER A 428 -20.88 16.53 -42.88
CA SER A 428 -19.55 16.62 -42.23
C SER A 428 -18.81 17.94 -42.45
N SER A 429 -19.45 18.97 -42.99
CA SER A 429 -18.88 20.33 -43.02
C SER A 429 -18.94 21.01 -41.67
N LEU A 430 -18.03 21.94 -41.38
CA LEU A 430 -18.01 22.70 -40.10
C LEU A 430 -19.28 23.57 -39.95
N ASN A 431 -19.87 23.48 -38.76
CA ASN A 431 -20.98 24.36 -38.37
C ASN A 431 -20.46 25.48 -37.44
N ASN A 432 -19.88 26.51 -37.99
CA ASN A 432 -19.25 27.62 -37.29
C ASN A 432 -20.20 28.44 -36.40
N LYS A 433 -21.52 28.27 -36.53
CA LYS A 433 -22.53 28.95 -35.72
C LYS A 433 -22.77 28.26 -34.36
N ARG A 434 -22.19 27.10 -34.09
CA ARG A 434 -22.42 26.29 -32.90
C ARG A 434 -21.12 25.99 -32.09
N GLU A 435 -20.04 26.71 -32.41
CA GLU A 435 -18.79 26.53 -31.60
C GLU A 435 -19.01 27.04 -30.17
N LEU A 436 -18.58 26.27 -29.19
CA LEU A 436 -18.71 26.59 -27.78
C LEU A 436 -17.40 26.29 -27.06
N ASN A 437 -16.77 27.34 -26.52
CA ASN A 437 -15.59 27.23 -25.71
C ASN A 437 -15.95 27.36 -24.22
N GLN A 438 -15.36 26.50 -23.36
CA GLN A 438 -15.59 26.48 -21.92
C GLN A 438 -14.28 26.43 -21.17
N GLN A 439 -14.19 27.08 -20.03
CA GLN A 439 -13.08 26.92 -19.08
C GLN A 439 -13.60 26.64 -17.67
N LEU A 440 -12.83 25.82 -16.95
CA LEU A 440 -13.15 25.41 -15.59
C LEU A 440 -11.94 25.65 -14.68
N PHE A 441 -12.14 26.43 -13.63
CA PHE A 441 -11.17 26.60 -12.54
C PHE A 441 -11.74 25.95 -11.29
N ASN A 442 -11.16 24.86 -10.83
CA ASN A 442 -11.59 24.22 -9.59
C ASN A 442 -10.46 24.17 -8.56
N LYS A 443 -10.75 24.60 -7.34
CA LYS A 443 -9.84 24.51 -6.21
C LYS A 443 -10.48 23.66 -5.13
N GLU A 444 -9.81 22.58 -4.78
CA GLU A 444 -10.21 21.69 -3.69
C GLU A 444 -9.20 21.77 -2.55
N LYS A 445 -9.71 21.91 -1.31
CA LYS A 445 -8.92 21.85 -0.09
C LYS A 445 -9.46 20.75 0.82
N ASN A 446 -8.59 19.92 1.34
CA ASN A 446 -8.94 18.85 2.26
C ASN A 446 -7.99 18.86 3.48
N ASN A 447 -8.55 19.00 4.68
CA ASN A 447 -7.80 19.01 5.92
C ASN A 447 -8.36 17.91 6.83
N ILE A 448 -7.48 17.03 7.34
CA ILE A 448 -7.87 15.93 8.24
C ILE A 448 -7.00 15.99 9.49
N THR A 449 -7.61 16.13 10.64
CA THR A 449 -6.99 16.00 11.97
C THR A 449 -7.39 14.68 12.58
N ASN A 450 -6.43 13.90 13.05
CA ASN A 450 -6.68 12.65 13.76
C ASN A 450 -5.93 12.66 15.10
N LEU A 451 -6.66 12.37 16.17
CA LEU A 451 -6.16 12.19 17.53
C LEU A 451 -6.52 10.79 17.97
N GLN A 452 -5.58 10.03 18.50
CA GLN A 452 -5.82 8.66 18.97
C GLN A 452 -5.01 8.38 20.23
N PHE A 453 -5.64 7.73 21.20
CA PHE A 453 -5.00 7.19 22.39
C PHE A 453 -5.34 5.71 22.49
N ASP A 454 -4.32 4.87 22.62
CA ASP A 454 -4.44 3.42 22.79
C ASP A 454 -3.73 2.98 24.05
N TYR A 455 -4.36 2.14 24.84
CA TYR A 455 -3.80 1.45 25.99
C TYR A 455 -3.88 -0.06 25.78
N THR A 456 -2.78 -0.75 25.98
CA THR A 456 -2.70 -2.21 25.89
C THR A 456 -2.13 -2.76 27.19
N TYR A 457 -2.77 -3.78 27.74
CA TYR A 457 -2.28 -4.48 28.92
C TYR A 457 -2.38 -5.99 28.75
N THR A 458 -1.29 -6.70 29.04
CA THR A 458 -1.20 -8.16 28.98
C THR A 458 -1.22 -8.73 30.40
N PHE A 459 -2.02 -9.77 30.62
CA PHE A 459 -2.13 -10.52 31.86
C PHE A 459 -1.41 -11.86 31.72
N PRO A 460 -0.08 -11.95 32.03
CA PRO A 460 0.70 -13.15 31.75
C PRO A 460 0.19 -14.41 32.47
N LYS A 461 -0.36 -14.26 33.69
CA LYS A 461 -0.86 -15.38 34.50
C LYS A 461 -2.02 -16.15 33.85
N ILE A 462 -2.86 -15.45 33.11
CA ILE A 462 -4.05 -16.03 32.45
C ILE A 462 -3.92 -16.02 30.92
N ASN A 463 -2.74 -15.66 30.39
CA ASN A 463 -2.46 -15.53 28.96
C ASN A 463 -3.55 -14.71 28.24
N ALA A 464 -3.85 -13.52 28.78
CA ALA A 464 -4.89 -12.63 28.26
C ALA A 464 -4.32 -11.24 27.97
N ARG A 465 -5.00 -10.52 27.07
CA ARG A 465 -4.68 -9.16 26.67
C ARG A 465 -5.94 -8.30 26.64
N MET A 466 -5.83 -7.08 27.14
CA MET A 466 -6.86 -6.05 27.06
C MET A 466 -6.33 -4.87 26.25
N GLU A 467 -7.16 -4.36 25.36
CA GLU A 467 -6.89 -3.11 24.65
C GLU A 467 -8.08 -2.16 24.83
N ALA A 468 -7.81 -0.90 25.07
CA ALA A 468 -8.81 0.15 25.15
C ALA A 468 -8.28 1.42 24.51
N GLY A 469 -9.15 2.23 23.92
CA GLY A 469 -8.70 3.48 23.32
C GLY A 469 -9.82 4.42 22.99
N ALA A 470 -9.42 5.65 22.65
CA ALA A 470 -10.27 6.72 22.19
C ALA A 470 -9.70 7.36 20.92
N LYS A 471 -10.56 7.81 20.02
CA LYS A 471 -10.17 8.43 18.77
C LYS A 471 -11.11 9.56 18.37
N ALA A 472 -10.55 10.63 17.83
CA ALA A 472 -11.28 11.72 17.18
C ALA A 472 -10.73 11.94 15.78
N ILE A 473 -11.62 12.02 14.79
CA ILE A 473 -11.30 12.38 13.41
C ILE A 473 -12.12 13.63 13.08
N ILE A 474 -11.46 14.67 12.58
CA ILE A 474 -12.10 15.90 12.12
C ILE A 474 -11.61 16.17 10.70
N ALA A 475 -12.50 16.04 9.73
CA ALA A 475 -12.21 16.31 8.33
C ALA A 475 -13.01 17.52 7.85
N LYS A 476 -12.36 18.40 7.08
CA LYS A 476 -12.94 19.58 6.44
C LYS A 476 -12.54 19.62 5.00
N GLN A 477 -13.52 19.66 4.10
CA GLN A 477 -13.30 19.77 2.67
C GLN A 477 -14.03 20.98 2.11
N ALA A 478 -13.41 21.67 1.16
CA ALA A 478 -14.02 22.76 0.41
C ALA A 478 -13.72 22.59 -1.07
N VAL A 479 -14.75 22.77 -1.90
CA VAL A 479 -14.68 22.67 -3.36
C VAL A 479 -15.34 23.91 -3.95
N ASN A 480 -14.60 24.67 -4.75
CA ASN A 480 -15.05 25.96 -5.32
C ASN A 480 -14.73 25.98 -6.84
N PRO A 481 -15.54 25.37 -7.69
CA PRO A 481 -15.41 25.50 -9.13
C PRO A 481 -15.95 26.85 -9.61
N ILE A 482 -15.30 27.38 -10.63
CA ILE A 482 -15.76 28.50 -11.47
C ILE A 482 -15.73 27.97 -12.89
N SER A 483 -16.88 27.92 -13.54
CA SER A 483 -17.05 27.53 -14.94
C SER A 483 -17.47 28.77 -15.72
N GLU A 484 -16.84 28.98 -16.88
CA GLU A 484 -17.13 30.05 -17.78
C GLU A 484 -17.33 29.50 -19.19
N THR A 485 -18.24 30.11 -19.92
CA THR A 485 -18.55 29.79 -21.29
C THR A 485 -18.33 31.02 -22.17
N GLN A 486 -17.65 30.87 -23.30
CA GLN A 486 -17.40 31.95 -24.24
C GLN A 486 -18.60 32.12 -25.19
N ASP A 487 -19.12 33.31 -25.29
CA ASP A 487 -20.11 33.65 -26.28
C ASP A 487 -19.48 33.61 -27.68
N SER A 488 -20.08 32.89 -28.59
CA SER A 488 -19.56 32.66 -29.95
C SER A 488 -19.62 33.91 -30.86
N ILE A 489 -20.39 34.96 -30.47
CA ILE A 489 -20.58 36.19 -31.25
C ILE A 489 -19.67 37.30 -30.72
N THR A 490 -19.68 37.53 -29.38
CA THR A 490 -18.94 38.60 -28.72
C THR A 490 -17.53 38.21 -28.36
N ASN A 491 -17.21 36.89 -28.28
CA ASN A 491 -15.99 36.32 -27.74
C ASN A 491 -15.74 36.66 -26.26
N GLU A 492 -16.75 37.17 -25.54
CA GLU A 492 -16.66 37.45 -24.10
C GLU A 492 -16.93 36.19 -23.29
N TRP A 493 -16.28 36.08 -22.13
CA TRP A 493 -16.47 34.97 -21.19
C TRP A 493 -17.54 35.31 -20.18
N PHE A 494 -18.52 34.42 -20.03
CA PHE A 494 -19.62 34.56 -19.06
C PHE A 494 -19.57 33.42 -18.07
N GLU A 495 -19.71 33.73 -16.78
CA GLU A 495 -19.82 32.73 -15.75
C GLU A 495 -21.09 31.88 -15.91
N ASP A 496 -20.91 30.55 -15.87
CA ASP A 496 -22.02 29.61 -15.78
C ASP A 496 -22.50 29.52 -14.32
N THR A 497 -23.49 30.32 -13.98
CA THR A 497 -24.03 30.40 -12.62
C THR A 497 -24.62 29.08 -12.12
N LEU A 498 -24.98 28.14 -13.00
CA LEU A 498 -25.47 26.81 -12.62
C LEU A 498 -24.34 25.85 -12.26
N ALA A 499 -23.14 26.08 -12.80
CA ALA A 499 -21.96 25.26 -12.52
C ALA A 499 -21.05 25.88 -11.43
N ASN A 500 -21.27 27.17 -11.07
CA ASN A 500 -20.49 27.85 -10.06
C ASN A 500 -21.11 27.66 -8.67
N PHE A 501 -20.35 27.08 -7.75
CA PHE A 501 -20.85 26.81 -6.41
C PHE A 501 -19.75 26.86 -5.35
N ASN A 502 -20.14 26.95 -4.13
CA ASN A 502 -19.26 26.83 -2.97
C ASN A 502 -19.77 25.71 -2.06
N TYR A 503 -19.12 24.56 -2.14
CA TYR A 503 -19.46 23.38 -1.36
C TYR A 503 -18.46 23.17 -0.23
N ARG A 504 -18.96 23.00 0.99
CA ARG A 504 -18.19 22.61 2.18
C ARG A 504 -18.75 21.33 2.76
N TYR A 505 -17.85 20.48 3.19
CA TYR A 505 -18.18 19.25 3.89
C TYR A 505 -17.37 19.16 5.17
N ASP A 506 -18.04 19.11 6.30
CA ASP A 506 -17.46 18.92 7.61
C ASP A 506 -17.85 17.52 8.13
N GLU A 507 -16.86 16.74 8.56
CA GLU A 507 -17.08 15.44 9.20
C GLU A 507 -16.36 15.40 10.53
N GLN A 508 -17.05 14.92 11.57
CA GLN A 508 -16.51 14.72 12.91
C GLN A 508 -16.93 13.34 13.41
N ILE A 509 -15.93 12.52 13.80
CA ILE A 509 -16.17 11.18 14.34
C ILE A 509 -15.43 11.05 15.66
N TYR A 510 -16.16 10.80 16.72
CA TYR A 510 -15.66 10.57 18.07
C TYR A 510 -15.96 9.14 18.47
N SER A 511 -14.96 8.43 19.01
CA SER A 511 -15.14 7.01 19.31
C SER A 511 -14.32 6.56 20.50
N VAL A 512 -14.85 5.53 21.17
CA VAL A 512 -14.16 4.75 22.21
C VAL A 512 -14.31 3.27 21.91
N TYR A 513 -13.30 2.48 22.27
CA TYR A 513 -13.36 1.04 22.08
C TYR A 513 -12.71 0.27 23.23
N GLY A 514 -13.14 -0.99 23.40
CA GLY A 514 -12.55 -1.96 24.29
C GLY A 514 -12.49 -3.33 23.63
N ILE A 515 -11.39 -4.05 23.85
CA ILE A 515 -11.13 -5.39 23.34
C ILE A 515 -10.57 -6.22 24.47
N PHE A 516 -11.02 -7.47 24.59
CA PHE A 516 -10.43 -8.47 25.44
C PHE A 516 -10.16 -9.73 24.63
N GLY A 517 -8.96 -10.29 24.78
CA GLY A 517 -8.56 -11.53 24.16
C GLY A 517 -7.82 -12.45 25.13
N GLN A 518 -7.98 -13.75 24.95
CA GLN A 518 -7.32 -14.75 25.80
C GLN A 518 -7.00 -16.01 24.99
N GLN A 519 -5.91 -16.66 25.36
CA GLN A 519 -5.56 -17.98 24.87
C GLN A 519 -5.65 -19.02 25.98
N ILE A 520 -6.46 -20.07 25.76
CA ILE A 520 -6.62 -21.20 26.68
C ILE A 520 -6.24 -22.46 25.91
N GLY A 521 -5.04 -22.99 26.18
CA GLY A 521 -4.52 -24.14 25.45
C GLY A 521 -4.43 -23.86 23.95
N LYS A 522 -5.19 -24.61 23.13
CA LYS A 522 -5.24 -24.47 21.68
C LYS A 522 -6.29 -23.47 21.19
N LEU A 523 -7.12 -22.95 22.05
CA LEU A 523 -8.18 -21.99 21.75
C LEU A 523 -7.68 -20.56 22.01
N LYS A 524 -7.79 -19.70 20.99
CA LYS A 524 -7.60 -18.25 21.10
C LYS A 524 -8.93 -17.57 20.79
N TYR A 525 -9.35 -16.64 21.61
CA TYR A 525 -10.54 -15.84 21.35
C TYR A 525 -10.32 -14.36 21.67
N GLN A 526 -11.03 -13.52 20.98
CA GLN A 526 -11.01 -12.07 21.16
C GLN A 526 -12.41 -11.53 20.91
N GLY A 527 -12.90 -10.67 21.79
CA GLY A 527 -14.14 -9.94 21.64
C GLY A 527 -13.93 -8.45 21.91
N GLY A 528 -14.61 -7.61 21.18
CA GLY A 528 -14.51 -6.16 21.36
C GLY A 528 -15.73 -5.41 20.89
N ILE A 529 -15.89 -4.19 21.38
CA ILE A 529 -16.94 -3.26 20.97
C ILE A 529 -16.33 -1.86 20.80
N ARG A 530 -16.82 -1.16 19.78
CA ARG A 530 -16.54 0.25 19.53
C ARG A 530 -17.86 1.02 19.48
N LEU A 531 -17.87 2.17 20.13
CA LEU A 531 -18.98 3.11 20.12
C LEU A 531 -18.54 4.37 19.38
N GLU A 532 -19.35 4.88 18.46
CA GLU A 532 -19.06 6.07 17.68
C GLU A 532 -20.24 7.04 17.65
N GLN A 533 -19.94 8.32 17.84
CA GLN A 533 -20.78 9.46 17.49
C GLN A 533 -20.19 10.13 16.24
N ALA A 534 -20.99 10.28 15.19
CA ALA A 534 -20.56 10.85 13.91
C ALA A 534 -21.50 11.97 13.47
N TYR A 535 -20.90 13.01 12.89
CA TYR A 535 -21.58 14.14 12.27
C TYR A 535 -21.03 14.32 10.86
N GLN A 536 -21.91 14.30 9.84
CA GLN A 536 -21.57 14.62 8.45
C GLN A 536 -22.44 15.79 8.01
N ILE A 537 -21.82 16.88 7.60
CA ILE A 537 -22.49 18.16 7.34
C ILE A 537 -22.11 18.65 5.93
N PRO A 538 -22.76 18.14 4.86
CA PRO A 538 -22.70 18.77 3.56
C PRO A 538 -23.41 20.13 3.62
N ASN A 539 -22.70 21.16 3.19
CA ASN A 539 -23.17 22.54 3.22
C ASN A 539 -22.94 23.21 1.87
N LEU A 540 -24.01 23.62 1.24
CA LEU A 540 -24.01 24.34 0.00
C LEU A 540 -24.22 25.83 0.28
N LEU A 541 -23.13 26.60 0.26
CA LEU A 541 -23.17 28.02 0.64
C LEU A 541 -23.93 28.90 -0.37
N THR A 542 -23.99 28.49 -1.64
CA THR A 542 -24.70 29.22 -2.70
C THR A 542 -26.20 29.03 -2.65
N ASP A 543 -26.71 27.96 -2.05
CA ASP A 543 -28.14 27.60 -2.09
C ASP A 543 -28.73 27.40 -0.66
N THR A 544 -28.07 27.91 0.36
CA THR A 544 -28.47 27.76 1.79
C THR A 544 -28.78 26.32 2.24
N LEU A 545 -28.50 25.32 1.44
CA LEU A 545 -28.73 23.91 1.77
C LEU A 545 -27.67 23.42 2.74
N ARG A 546 -28.10 23.16 3.97
CA ARG A 546 -27.28 22.55 5.00
C ARG A 546 -27.99 21.32 5.55
N ILE A 547 -27.41 20.16 5.34
CA ILE A 547 -27.90 18.89 5.85
C ILE A 547 -27.01 18.47 7.03
N VAL A 548 -27.61 18.01 8.10
CA VAL A 548 -26.88 17.47 9.26
C VAL A 548 -27.26 16.00 9.40
N ASN A 549 -26.31 15.12 9.09
CA ASN A 549 -26.42 13.70 9.36
C ASN A 549 -25.73 13.41 10.70
N ASP A 550 -26.52 13.14 11.74
CA ASP A 550 -26.10 12.86 13.11
C ASP A 550 -26.53 11.45 13.47
N TYR A 551 -25.58 10.60 13.89
CA TYR A 551 -25.87 9.22 14.25
C TYR A 551 -24.89 8.64 15.26
N PHE A 552 -25.44 7.91 16.23
CA PHE A 552 -24.70 7.08 17.17
C PHE A 552 -24.76 5.61 16.76
N ASN A 553 -23.59 4.95 16.75
CA ASN A 553 -23.47 3.56 16.31
C ASN A 553 -22.60 2.73 17.26
N TYR A 554 -22.83 1.41 17.25
CA TYR A 554 -22.01 0.42 17.93
C TYR A 554 -21.54 -0.65 16.95
N PHE A 555 -20.27 -1.05 17.10
CA PHE A 555 -19.58 -1.97 16.22
C PHE A 555 -18.93 -3.11 17.02
N PRO A 556 -19.64 -4.22 17.25
CA PRO A 556 -19.09 -5.40 17.87
C PRO A 556 -18.19 -6.16 16.90
N SER A 557 -17.18 -6.83 17.46
CA SER A 557 -16.31 -7.77 16.75
C SER A 557 -15.98 -8.96 17.62
N ALA A 558 -15.89 -10.14 17.01
CA ALA A 558 -15.52 -11.38 17.68
C ALA A 558 -14.65 -12.25 16.77
N HIS A 559 -13.59 -12.83 17.34
CA HIS A 559 -12.69 -13.73 16.64
C HIS A 559 -12.41 -14.95 17.52
N ILE A 560 -12.48 -16.12 16.94
CA ILE A 560 -12.18 -17.39 17.60
C ILE A 560 -11.22 -18.14 16.69
N ARG A 561 -10.12 -18.65 17.23
CA ARG A 561 -9.19 -19.55 16.53
C ARG A 561 -8.90 -20.79 17.34
N TYR A 562 -8.79 -21.90 16.67
CA TYR A 562 -8.43 -23.18 17.27
C TYR A 562 -7.26 -23.80 16.50
N SER A 563 -6.17 -24.06 17.20
CA SER A 563 -4.97 -24.70 16.63
C SER A 563 -5.20 -26.22 16.58
N LEU A 564 -5.41 -26.75 15.37
CA LEU A 564 -5.57 -28.19 15.13
C LEU A 564 -4.25 -28.92 15.32
N ALA A 565 -3.18 -28.34 14.77
CA ALA A 565 -1.81 -28.82 14.84
C ALA A 565 -0.84 -27.64 14.84
N GLU A 566 0.47 -27.91 14.98
CA GLU A 566 1.49 -26.87 14.80
C GLU A 566 1.33 -26.22 13.42
N LYS A 567 1.14 -24.89 13.41
CA LYS A 567 0.94 -24.08 12.18
C LYS A 567 -0.28 -24.51 11.33
N THR A 568 -1.30 -25.09 11.96
CA THR A 568 -2.57 -25.39 11.31
C THR A 568 -3.72 -24.94 12.21
N GLU A 569 -4.50 -23.96 11.74
CA GLU A 569 -5.55 -23.33 12.52
C GLU A 569 -6.86 -23.25 11.73
N ILE A 570 -7.97 -23.30 12.44
CA ILE A 570 -9.29 -22.89 11.96
C ILE A 570 -9.75 -21.68 12.74
N GLY A 571 -10.54 -20.84 12.10
CA GLY A 571 -11.01 -19.58 12.71
C GLY A 571 -12.42 -19.23 12.30
N LEU A 572 -13.14 -18.59 13.21
CA LEU A 572 -14.41 -17.93 12.97
C LEU A 572 -14.26 -16.46 13.35
N SER A 573 -14.80 -15.56 12.55
CA SER A 573 -14.82 -14.15 12.89
C SER A 573 -16.14 -13.49 12.47
N TYR A 574 -16.53 -12.49 13.24
CA TYR A 574 -17.66 -11.62 13.00
C TYR A 574 -17.24 -10.16 13.22
N SER A 575 -17.70 -9.26 12.36
CA SER A 575 -17.62 -7.84 12.59
C SER A 575 -18.80 -7.10 11.98
N LYS A 576 -19.33 -6.08 12.72
CA LYS A 576 -20.27 -5.11 12.18
C LYS A 576 -19.50 -3.88 11.72
N ARG A 577 -19.87 -3.34 10.55
CA ARG A 577 -19.18 -2.22 9.92
C ARG A 577 -20.16 -1.20 9.34
N ILE A 578 -19.63 -0.06 8.90
CA ILE A 578 -20.37 1.02 8.27
C ILE A 578 -19.60 1.51 7.03
N THR A 579 -20.31 1.97 6.01
CA THR A 579 -19.76 2.83 4.97
C THR A 579 -20.55 4.12 4.95
N ARG A 580 -19.84 5.21 5.11
CA ARG A 580 -20.38 6.56 5.00
C ARG A 580 -20.19 7.07 3.57
N ALA A 581 -21.17 7.83 3.07
CA ALA A 581 -21.01 8.52 1.80
C ALA A 581 -19.83 9.50 1.90
N SER A 582 -18.98 9.52 0.87
CA SER A 582 -17.88 10.47 0.81
C SER A 582 -18.41 11.88 0.46
N SER A 583 -17.62 12.92 0.73
CA SER A 583 -17.91 14.28 0.29
C SER A 583 -18.23 14.37 -1.22
N ALA A 584 -17.48 13.63 -2.05
CA ALA A 584 -17.69 13.59 -3.49
C ALA A 584 -19.01 12.91 -3.88
N ASP A 585 -19.42 11.83 -3.16
CA ASP A 585 -20.70 11.15 -3.40
C ASP A 585 -21.89 12.00 -2.99
N MET A 586 -21.70 12.92 -2.04
CA MET A 586 -22.73 13.83 -1.52
C MET A 586 -22.75 15.18 -2.23
N ASN A 587 -21.74 15.54 -3.03
CA ASN A 587 -21.67 16.81 -3.74
C ASN A 587 -22.73 16.86 -4.86
N PRO A 588 -23.79 17.68 -4.77
CA PRO A 588 -24.91 17.64 -5.71
C PRO A 588 -24.61 18.24 -7.08
N PHE A 589 -23.41 18.80 -7.26
CA PHE A 589 -23.07 19.49 -8.49
C PHE A 589 -22.74 18.57 -9.63
N THR A 590 -23.12 19.03 -10.81
CA THR A 590 -22.94 18.31 -12.05
C THR A 590 -21.59 18.69 -12.68
N THR A 591 -20.80 17.70 -13.05
CA THR A 591 -19.57 17.91 -13.83
C THR A 591 -19.90 17.77 -15.32
N TYR A 592 -19.40 18.70 -16.13
CA TYR A 592 -19.68 18.81 -17.56
C TYR A 592 -18.49 18.35 -18.45
N ALA A 593 -17.61 17.48 -17.92
CA ALA A 593 -16.49 16.97 -18.71
C ALA A 593 -16.93 16.19 -19.97
N ASP A 594 -18.11 15.59 -19.91
CA ASP A 594 -18.80 14.98 -21.04
C ASP A 594 -20.28 15.39 -20.97
N PRO A 595 -20.79 16.21 -21.92
CA PRO A 595 -22.15 16.71 -21.89
C PRO A 595 -23.24 15.61 -21.95
N PHE A 596 -22.91 14.42 -22.48
CA PHE A 596 -23.85 13.29 -22.54
C PHE A 596 -23.69 12.30 -21.38
N ASN A 597 -22.60 12.40 -20.61
CA ASN A 597 -22.33 11.54 -19.45
C ASN A 597 -21.95 12.37 -18.24
N LEU A 598 -22.93 13.04 -17.66
CA LEU A 598 -22.77 13.91 -16.51
C LEU A 598 -22.45 13.10 -15.25
N ARG A 599 -21.89 13.75 -14.23
CA ARG A 599 -21.73 13.19 -12.89
C ARG A 599 -22.25 14.16 -11.85
N LYS A 600 -23.06 13.69 -10.90
CA LYS A 600 -23.54 14.44 -9.76
C LYS A 600 -23.62 13.55 -8.53
N GLY A 601 -23.35 14.09 -7.36
CA GLY A 601 -23.56 13.36 -6.09
C GLY A 601 -24.98 13.49 -5.60
N ASN A 602 -25.26 12.90 -4.41
CA ASN A 602 -26.55 12.94 -3.75
C ASN A 602 -26.36 13.27 -2.28
N PRO A 603 -26.72 14.48 -1.80
CA PRO A 603 -26.50 14.90 -0.41
C PRO A 603 -27.41 14.17 0.60
N TYR A 604 -28.42 13.43 0.15
CA TYR A 604 -29.39 12.70 0.99
C TYR A 604 -28.98 11.23 1.24
N LEU A 605 -27.78 10.83 0.86
CA LEU A 605 -27.30 9.47 1.08
C LEU A 605 -27.22 9.14 2.58
N LYS A 606 -27.71 7.95 2.92
CA LYS A 606 -27.63 7.37 4.27
C LYS A 606 -26.46 6.39 4.34
N PRO A 607 -25.89 6.15 5.55
CA PRO A 607 -24.85 5.14 5.70
C PRO A 607 -25.33 3.74 5.34
N GLU A 608 -24.40 2.95 4.81
CA GLU A 608 -24.54 1.51 4.59
C GLU A 608 -24.02 0.75 5.80
N TYR A 609 -24.72 -0.29 6.27
CA TYR A 609 -24.32 -1.16 7.38
C TYR A 609 -24.05 -2.57 6.91
N ILE A 610 -22.98 -3.18 7.43
CA ILE A 610 -22.51 -4.48 7.02
C ILE A 610 -22.34 -5.41 8.22
N ASP A 611 -22.94 -6.60 8.14
CA ASP A 611 -22.65 -7.73 8.99
C ASP A 611 -21.79 -8.73 8.22
N SER A 612 -20.56 -9.02 8.68
CA SER A 612 -19.59 -9.87 8.02
C SER A 612 -19.21 -11.07 8.88
N TYR A 613 -19.36 -12.25 8.35
CA TYR A 613 -19.00 -13.54 8.95
C TYR A 613 -17.96 -14.23 8.09
N ASP A 614 -16.92 -14.77 8.70
CA ASP A 614 -15.83 -15.44 7.97
C ASP A 614 -15.40 -16.71 8.73
N PHE A 615 -15.37 -17.83 8.02
CA PHE A 615 -14.74 -19.06 8.46
C PHE A 615 -13.43 -19.22 7.71
N SER A 616 -12.34 -19.45 8.41
CA SER A 616 -11.01 -19.55 7.84
C SER A 616 -10.29 -20.82 8.25
N PHE A 617 -9.51 -21.37 7.34
CA PHE A 617 -8.55 -22.45 7.55
C PHE A 617 -7.19 -21.97 7.09
N SER A 618 -6.16 -22.13 7.92
CA SER A 618 -4.78 -21.83 7.58
C SER A 618 -3.86 -22.99 7.91
N MET A 619 -2.95 -23.31 7.00
CA MET A 619 -1.92 -24.33 7.18
C MET A 619 -0.60 -23.80 6.59
N ASP A 620 0.46 -23.81 7.38
CA ASP A 620 1.80 -23.44 6.93
C ASP A 620 2.79 -24.59 7.20
N LYS A 621 3.20 -25.28 6.15
CA LYS A 621 4.20 -26.36 6.17
C LYS A 621 5.38 -26.02 5.28
N LYS A 622 6.49 -26.70 5.44
CA LYS A 622 7.76 -26.43 4.73
C LYS A 622 7.61 -26.26 3.20
N LYS A 623 6.74 -27.02 2.56
CA LYS A 623 6.51 -26.98 1.10
C LYS A 623 5.16 -26.37 0.71
N TRP A 624 4.21 -26.31 1.62
CA TRP A 624 2.83 -25.88 1.37
C TRP A 624 2.38 -24.85 2.38
N SER A 625 1.82 -23.75 1.90
CA SER A 625 1.02 -22.85 2.71
C SER A 625 -0.35 -22.72 2.07
N VAL A 626 -1.40 -22.98 2.83
CA VAL A 626 -2.79 -22.95 2.38
C VAL A 626 -3.57 -22.00 3.26
N LEU A 627 -4.28 -21.08 2.66
CA LEU A 627 -5.27 -20.24 3.30
C LEU A 627 -6.58 -20.43 2.53
N ALA A 628 -7.60 -20.92 3.21
CA ALA A 628 -8.95 -21.05 2.67
C ALA A 628 -9.93 -20.29 3.56
N SER A 629 -10.91 -19.63 2.99
CA SER A 629 -12.01 -19.03 3.75
C SER A 629 -13.33 -19.12 3.01
N ALA A 630 -14.41 -19.23 3.79
CA ALA A 630 -15.77 -19.04 3.34
C ALA A 630 -16.38 -17.89 4.11
N TYR A 631 -17.05 -16.98 3.42
CA TYR A 631 -17.58 -15.77 4.06
C TYR A 631 -19.01 -15.48 3.61
N TYR A 632 -19.77 -14.91 4.52
CA TYR A 632 -21.09 -14.35 4.26
C TYR A 632 -21.13 -12.89 4.69
N ARG A 633 -21.67 -12.03 3.83
CA ARG A 633 -21.89 -10.61 4.10
C ARG A 633 -23.33 -10.24 3.83
N HIS A 634 -23.88 -9.42 4.69
CA HIS A 634 -25.19 -8.82 4.55
C HIS A 634 -25.04 -7.30 4.69
N ASN A 635 -25.21 -6.59 3.58
CA ASN A 635 -25.10 -5.14 3.52
C ASN A 635 -26.52 -4.55 3.41
N LYS A 636 -26.83 -3.55 4.22
CA LYS A 636 -28.12 -2.85 4.26
C LYS A 636 -27.94 -1.39 3.91
N GLY A 637 -28.86 -0.82 3.12
CA GLY A 637 -28.80 0.56 2.68
C GLY A 637 -27.64 0.84 1.73
N VAL A 638 -27.32 -0.10 0.85
CA VAL A 638 -26.11 -0.11 0.01
C VAL A 638 -26.03 1.13 -0.85
N ILE A 639 -24.93 1.88 -0.72
CA ILE A 639 -24.62 3.04 -1.57
C ILE A 639 -24.07 2.53 -2.89
N THR A 640 -24.79 2.77 -3.99
CA THR A 640 -24.38 2.31 -5.30
C THR A 640 -24.43 3.42 -6.34
N ARG A 641 -23.55 3.32 -7.32
CA ARG A 641 -23.62 4.15 -8.51
C ARG A 641 -24.85 3.78 -9.29
N PHE A 642 -25.57 4.82 -9.70
CA PHE A 642 -26.80 4.72 -10.47
C PHE A 642 -26.71 5.65 -11.67
N LYS A 643 -26.88 5.11 -12.87
CA LYS A 643 -26.91 5.91 -14.08
C LYS A 643 -28.37 6.24 -14.42
N GLU A 644 -28.68 7.54 -14.37
CA GLU A 644 -29.94 8.12 -14.81
C GLU A 644 -29.83 8.46 -16.30
N PHE A 645 -30.91 8.26 -17.05
CA PHE A 645 -31.01 8.61 -18.47
C PHE A 645 -32.14 9.61 -18.64
N TYR A 646 -31.91 10.65 -19.42
CA TYR A 646 -32.87 11.72 -19.68
C TYR A 646 -33.36 11.65 -21.13
N GLU A 647 -34.57 12.17 -21.39
CA GLU A 647 -35.24 12.12 -22.71
C GLU A 647 -34.45 12.81 -23.84
N ASN A 648 -33.58 13.74 -23.50
CA ASN A 648 -32.70 14.44 -24.45
C ASN A 648 -31.44 13.65 -24.84
N GLY A 649 -31.33 12.35 -24.46
CA GLY A 649 -30.17 11.49 -24.74
C GLY A 649 -29.00 11.70 -23.81
N THR A 650 -29.06 12.64 -22.87
CA THR A 650 -28.06 12.80 -21.85
C THR A 650 -28.24 11.76 -20.76
N SER A 651 -27.17 11.51 -20.02
CA SER A 651 -27.20 10.63 -18.86
C SER A 651 -26.39 11.24 -17.71
N ALA A 652 -26.71 10.87 -16.47
CA ALA A 652 -25.94 11.27 -15.31
C ALA A 652 -25.63 10.08 -14.42
N VAL A 653 -24.38 9.97 -14.01
CA VAL A 653 -23.99 9.04 -12.95
C VAL A 653 -24.20 9.75 -11.61
N THR A 654 -25.04 9.15 -10.76
CA THR A 654 -25.31 9.61 -9.39
C THR A 654 -25.13 8.46 -8.40
N PHE A 655 -25.50 8.66 -7.15
CA PHE A 655 -25.50 7.62 -6.11
C PHE A 655 -26.88 7.50 -5.48
N LYS A 656 -27.29 6.25 -5.23
CA LYS A 656 -28.56 5.94 -4.52
C LYS A 656 -28.33 4.87 -3.48
N ASN A 657 -29.10 4.89 -2.41
CA ASN A 657 -29.17 3.76 -1.49
C ASN A 657 -30.16 2.73 -2.07
N ILE A 658 -29.70 1.49 -2.33
CA ILE A 658 -30.59 0.33 -2.58
C ILE A 658 -30.85 -0.41 -1.26
N SER A 659 -31.84 -1.33 -1.25
CA SER A 659 -32.29 -2.00 -0.03
C SER A 659 -31.16 -2.78 0.63
N GLU A 660 -30.69 -3.84 -0.04
CA GLU A 660 -29.64 -4.69 0.52
C GLU A 660 -28.87 -5.46 -0.54
N THR A 661 -27.66 -5.92 -0.17
CA THR A 661 -26.95 -6.98 -0.89
C THR A 661 -26.60 -8.12 0.06
N LYS A 662 -26.66 -9.37 -0.45
CA LYS A 662 -26.18 -10.55 0.24
C LYS A 662 -25.09 -11.19 -0.60
N THR A 663 -24.00 -11.59 0.02
CA THR A 663 -22.85 -12.20 -0.66
C THR A 663 -22.40 -13.42 0.09
N LEU A 664 -22.34 -14.55 -0.61
CA LEU A 664 -21.74 -15.80 -0.14
C LEU A 664 -20.48 -16.04 -0.98
N GLY A 665 -19.33 -16.12 -0.37
CA GLY A 665 -18.08 -16.25 -1.11
C GLY A 665 -17.09 -17.22 -0.49
N GLN A 666 -16.10 -17.57 -1.31
CA GLN A 666 -15.00 -18.47 -0.97
C GLN A 666 -13.69 -17.85 -1.47
N GLU A 667 -12.63 -18.08 -0.74
CA GLU A 667 -11.28 -17.65 -1.09
C GLU A 667 -10.30 -18.78 -0.82
N LEU A 668 -9.40 -19.04 -1.76
CA LEU A 668 -8.33 -20.02 -1.63
C LEU A 668 -7.01 -19.40 -2.08
N VAL A 669 -6.01 -19.43 -1.20
CA VAL A 669 -4.63 -19.05 -1.55
C VAL A 669 -3.73 -20.25 -1.22
N VAL A 670 -3.01 -20.74 -2.22
CA VAL A 670 -2.08 -21.87 -2.10
C VAL A 670 -0.71 -21.42 -2.55
N THR A 671 0.26 -21.50 -1.65
CA THR A 671 1.68 -21.37 -2.01
C THR A 671 2.33 -22.75 -1.97
N TYR A 672 2.96 -23.15 -3.06
CA TYR A 672 3.66 -24.41 -3.21
C TYR A 672 5.12 -24.20 -3.59
N LYS A 673 6.03 -24.76 -2.79
CA LYS A 673 7.48 -24.70 -2.96
C LYS A 673 8.03 -26.12 -3.19
N PRO A 674 7.94 -26.67 -4.44
CA PRO A 674 8.46 -28.02 -4.71
C PRO A 674 9.94 -28.11 -4.37
N TYR A 675 10.68 -27.04 -4.70
CA TYR A 675 12.11 -26.89 -4.42
C TYR A 675 12.37 -25.52 -3.75
N THR A 676 13.51 -25.34 -3.12
CA THR A 676 13.90 -24.08 -2.45
C THR A 676 14.11 -22.91 -3.43
N TRP A 677 14.25 -23.19 -4.70
CA TRP A 677 14.47 -22.24 -5.80
C TRP A 677 13.22 -22.01 -6.66
N TRP A 678 12.11 -22.77 -6.45
CA TRP A 678 10.88 -22.63 -7.21
C TRP A 678 9.69 -22.43 -6.29
N ARG A 679 9.00 -21.30 -6.43
CA ARG A 679 7.79 -20.93 -5.67
C ARG A 679 6.64 -20.69 -6.62
N ASN A 680 5.49 -21.24 -6.28
CA ASN A 680 4.22 -21.03 -6.97
C ASN A 680 3.20 -20.51 -5.97
N THR A 681 2.45 -19.48 -6.34
CA THR A 681 1.32 -18.99 -5.55
C THR A 681 0.10 -18.87 -6.46
N PHE A 682 -0.93 -19.61 -6.11
CA PHE A 682 -2.24 -19.56 -6.74
C PHE A 682 -3.22 -18.93 -5.77
N SER A 683 -4.03 -17.99 -6.23
CA SER A 683 -5.15 -17.45 -5.47
C SER A 683 -6.41 -17.44 -6.32
N TRP A 684 -7.50 -17.86 -5.71
CA TRP A 684 -8.83 -17.88 -6.28
C TRP A 684 -9.80 -17.25 -5.30
N ASN A 685 -10.70 -16.42 -5.82
CA ASN A 685 -11.83 -15.87 -5.10
C ASN A 685 -13.08 -16.01 -5.96
N GLY A 686 -14.11 -16.65 -5.39
CA GLY A 686 -15.42 -16.80 -6.02
C GLY A 686 -16.49 -16.35 -5.07
N ASN A 687 -17.47 -15.59 -5.56
CA ASN A 687 -18.61 -15.20 -4.76
C ASN A 687 -19.90 -15.21 -5.58
N TYR A 688 -21.00 -15.45 -4.91
CA TYR A 688 -22.34 -15.28 -5.41
C TYR A 688 -22.99 -14.10 -4.70
N ILE A 689 -23.48 -13.13 -5.47
CA ILE A 689 -24.06 -11.90 -4.96
C ILE A 689 -25.53 -11.78 -5.36
N TRP A 690 -26.35 -11.32 -4.43
CA TRP A 690 -27.76 -10.96 -4.63
C TRP A 690 -27.89 -9.46 -4.39
N TYR A 691 -28.34 -8.71 -5.40
CA TYR A 691 -28.78 -7.33 -5.31
C TYR A 691 -30.30 -7.31 -5.14
N ILE A 692 -30.77 -6.83 -4.00
CA ILE A 692 -32.18 -6.66 -3.67
C ILE A 692 -32.45 -5.16 -3.65
N THR A 693 -33.33 -4.73 -4.54
CA THR A 693 -33.60 -3.31 -4.74
C THR A 693 -35.03 -2.97 -4.35
N ASN A 694 -35.21 -1.77 -3.80
CA ASN A 694 -36.51 -1.14 -3.57
C ASN A 694 -36.86 -0.09 -4.65
N LEU A 695 -36.02 0.06 -5.65
CA LEU A 695 -36.24 1.01 -6.75
C LEU A 695 -37.12 0.33 -7.82
N VAL A 696 -38.25 0.95 -8.14
CA VAL A 696 -39.21 0.44 -9.11
C VAL A 696 -38.59 0.21 -10.49
N GLU A 697 -37.60 1.02 -10.84
CA GLU A 697 -36.91 1.01 -12.13
C GLU A 697 -35.89 -0.14 -12.28
N LEU A 698 -35.60 -0.86 -11.21
CA LEU A 698 -34.55 -1.88 -11.18
C LEU A 698 -35.09 -3.23 -10.73
N PRO A 699 -34.92 -4.29 -11.51
CA PRO A 699 -35.17 -5.66 -11.05
C PRO A 699 -34.08 -6.10 -10.07
N ASN A 700 -34.44 -7.05 -9.18
CA ASN A 700 -33.43 -7.79 -8.42
C ASN A 700 -32.49 -8.52 -9.37
N ARG A 701 -31.20 -8.48 -9.06
CA ARG A 701 -30.16 -9.16 -9.85
C ARG A 701 -29.32 -10.06 -8.99
N GLN A 702 -28.79 -11.12 -9.56
CA GLN A 702 -27.93 -12.05 -8.87
C GLN A 702 -26.95 -12.69 -9.83
N GLY A 703 -25.81 -13.12 -9.33
CA GLY A 703 -24.84 -13.83 -10.15
C GLY A 703 -23.55 -14.19 -9.45
N TYR A 704 -22.76 -14.97 -10.16
CA TYR A 704 -21.48 -15.46 -9.72
C TYR A 704 -20.34 -14.65 -10.31
N VAL A 705 -19.34 -14.34 -9.50
CA VAL A 705 -18.09 -13.67 -9.89
C VAL A 705 -16.92 -14.56 -9.51
N MET A 706 -15.94 -14.67 -10.39
CA MET A 706 -14.75 -15.49 -10.15
C MET A 706 -13.50 -14.74 -10.62
N ASN A 707 -12.51 -14.67 -9.73
CA ASN A 707 -11.20 -14.08 -10.01
C ASN A 707 -10.11 -15.06 -9.62
N PHE A 708 -9.04 -15.12 -10.39
CA PHE A 708 -7.85 -15.88 -10.00
C PHE A 708 -6.56 -15.13 -10.35
N LYS A 709 -5.52 -15.40 -9.56
CA LYS A 709 -4.16 -14.90 -9.80
C LYS A 709 -3.19 -16.06 -9.63
N TYR A 710 -2.22 -16.13 -10.51
CA TYR A 710 -1.13 -17.10 -10.43
C TYR A 710 0.21 -16.40 -10.55
N ASN A 711 1.10 -16.66 -9.61
CA ASN A 711 2.47 -16.16 -9.61
C ASN A 711 3.44 -17.33 -9.48
N THR A 712 4.40 -17.44 -10.39
CA THR A 712 5.50 -18.39 -10.28
C THR A 712 6.84 -17.66 -10.34
N SER A 713 7.75 -18.04 -9.45
CA SER A 713 9.09 -17.45 -9.37
C SER A 713 10.12 -18.57 -9.30
N ILE A 714 11.11 -18.50 -10.19
CA ILE A 714 12.22 -19.45 -10.31
C ILE A 714 13.53 -18.70 -10.03
N GLU A 715 14.30 -19.18 -9.07
CA GLU A 715 15.64 -18.68 -8.73
C GLU A 715 16.71 -19.62 -9.31
N PHE A 716 17.74 -19.09 -9.95
CA PHE A 716 18.84 -19.84 -10.54
C PHE A 716 20.18 -19.11 -10.33
N TRP A 717 21.30 -19.67 -10.82
CA TRP A 717 22.65 -19.15 -10.61
C TRP A 717 22.95 -18.88 -9.14
N ASN A 718 22.83 -19.91 -8.31
CA ASN A 718 22.99 -19.80 -6.85
C ASN A 718 22.10 -18.73 -6.22
N LYS A 719 20.85 -18.63 -6.68
CA LYS A 719 19.83 -17.66 -6.20
C LYS A 719 20.19 -16.19 -6.46
N THR A 720 21.17 -15.93 -7.34
CA THR A 720 21.52 -14.56 -7.73
C THR A 720 20.67 -14.05 -8.90
N ALA A 721 19.99 -14.92 -9.64
CA ALA A 721 19.06 -14.55 -10.68
C ALA A 721 17.68 -15.15 -10.42
N SER A 722 16.64 -14.47 -10.89
CA SER A 722 15.26 -14.90 -10.74
C SER A 722 14.40 -14.45 -11.93
N VAL A 723 13.46 -15.32 -12.32
CA VAL A 723 12.39 -15.04 -13.27
C VAL A 723 11.06 -15.17 -12.55
N GLN A 724 10.13 -14.27 -12.82
CA GLN A 724 8.77 -14.33 -12.29
C GLN A 724 7.75 -14.11 -13.42
N LEU A 725 6.75 -14.98 -13.49
CA LEU A 725 5.55 -14.84 -14.31
C LEU A 725 4.37 -14.59 -13.40
N SER A 726 3.56 -13.58 -13.74
CA SER A 726 2.33 -13.22 -13.03
C SER A 726 1.16 -13.22 -14.01
N VAL A 727 0.10 -13.94 -13.68
CA VAL A 727 -1.14 -14.02 -14.47
C VAL A 727 -2.29 -13.57 -13.59
N THR A 728 -3.09 -12.63 -14.09
CA THR A 728 -4.32 -12.17 -13.41
C THR A 728 -5.51 -12.34 -14.34
N TYR A 729 -6.58 -12.92 -13.82
CA TYR A 729 -7.87 -13.03 -14.49
C TYR A 729 -8.97 -12.51 -13.56
N ASN A 730 -9.77 -11.58 -14.07
CA ASN A 730 -10.95 -11.07 -13.40
C ASN A 730 -12.17 -11.42 -14.25
N GLY A 731 -13.13 -12.12 -13.65
CA GLY A 731 -14.39 -12.50 -14.27
C GLY A 731 -15.34 -11.31 -14.44
N ARG A 732 -16.40 -11.51 -15.20
CA ARG A 732 -17.51 -10.56 -15.32
C ARG A 732 -18.21 -10.42 -13.97
N ARG A 733 -18.49 -9.18 -13.58
CA ARG A 733 -19.20 -8.85 -12.33
C ARG A 733 -20.57 -8.29 -12.68
N ILE A 734 -21.60 -8.84 -12.07
CA ILE A 734 -22.94 -8.29 -12.12
C ILE A 734 -22.99 -7.03 -11.27
N THR A 735 -23.68 -6.01 -11.74
CA THR A 735 -23.99 -4.77 -11.04
C THR A 735 -25.51 -4.59 -10.96
N VAL A 736 -25.98 -3.59 -10.23
CA VAL A 736 -27.43 -3.30 -10.13
C VAL A 736 -28.07 -2.96 -11.47
N GLN A 737 -27.31 -2.45 -12.46
CA GLN A 737 -27.83 -2.02 -13.74
C GLN A 737 -27.32 -2.83 -14.95
N GLY A 738 -26.34 -3.74 -14.76
CA GLY A 738 -25.76 -4.46 -15.88
C GLY A 738 -24.56 -5.32 -15.49
N ILE A 739 -23.49 -5.26 -16.28
CA ILE A 739 -22.28 -6.07 -16.11
C ILE A 739 -21.05 -5.15 -16.19
N ALA A 740 -20.05 -5.45 -15.39
CA ALA A 740 -18.74 -4.83 -15.47
C ALA A 740 -17.63 -5.89 -15.50
N GLN A 741 -16.57 -5.66 -16.25
CA GLN A 741 -15.40 -6.53 -16.30
C GLN A 741 -14.12 -5.72 -16.42
N ARG A 742 -13.11 -6.07 -15.64
CA ARG A 742 -11.74 -5.59 -15.82
C ARG A 742 -10.86 -6.76 -16.24
N GLN A 743 -10.26 -6.67 -17.41
CA GLN A 743 -9.31 -7.69 -17.85
C GLN A 743 -7.99 -7.52 -17.09
N GLY A 744 -7.43 -8.63 -16.62
CA GLY A 744 -6.18 -8.64 -15.87
C GLY A 744 -4.95 -8.83 -16.77
N PRO A 745 -3.76 -8.34 -16.34
CA PRO A 745 -2.52 -8.46 -17.10
C PRO A 745 -1.86 -9.82 -16.96
N ILE A 746 -0.97 -10.13 -17.93
CA ILE A 746 0.06 -11.16 -17.83
C ILE A 746 1.40 -10.45 -17.90
N ASP A 747 2.23 -10.61 -16.85
CA ASP A 747 3.51 -9.93 -16.70
C ASP A 747 4.65 -10.90 -16.56
N LEU A 748 5.83 -10.54 -17.11
CA LEU A 748 7.07 -11.28 -16.98
C LEU A 748 8.16 -10.36 -16.41
N ALA A 749 8.91 -10.83 -15.42
CA ALA A 749 10.02 -10.10 -14.82
C ALA A 749 11.26 -10.98 -14.70
N PHE A 750 12.43 -10.37 -14.91
CA PHE A 750 13.75 -10.96 -14.67
C PHE A 750 14.57 -10.04 -13.78
N GLU A 751 15.34 -10.59 -12.86
CA GLU A 751 16.29 -9.83 -12.01
C GLU A 751 17.57 -10.61 -11.83
N LYS A 752 18.71 -9.91 -11.88
CA LYS A 752 20.05 -10.42 -11.54
C LYS A 752 20.65 -9.55 -10.44
N LYS A 753 21.17 -10.20 -9.39
CA LYS A 753 21.88 -9.58 -8.27
C LYS A 753 23.38 -9.72 -8.44
N PHE A 754 24.09 -8.62 -8.18
CA PHE A 754 25.54 -8.50 -8.23
C PHE A 754 26.05 -8.00 -6.86
N MET A 755 27.36 -8.00 -6.65
CA MET A 755 28.02 -7.45 -5.46
C MET A 755 27.40 -7.99 -4.16
N GLN A 756 27.23 -9.31 -4.04
CA GLN A 756 26.61 -9.96 -2.88
C GLN A 756 25.20 -9.42 -2.57
N GLY A 757 24.43 -9.06 -3.60
CA GLY A 757 23.07 -8.54 -3.47
C GLY A 757 22.96 -7.02 -3.24
N LYS A 758 24.05 -6.27 -3.24
CA LYS A 758 24.05 -4.80 -3.14
C LYS A 758 23.49 -4.15 -4.40
N LEU A 759 23.86 -4.64 -5.58
CA LEU A 759 23.35 -4.17 -6.86
C LEU A 759 22.37 -5.20 -7.42
N ALA A 760 21.16 -4.76 -7.79
CA ALA A 760 20.20 -5.57 -8.54
C ALA A 760 19.85 -4.85 -9.84
N VAL A 761 19.89 -5.57 -10.95
CA VAL A 761 19.48 -5.11 -12.28
C VAL A 761 18.39 -6.05 -12.77
N GLY A 762 17.33 -5.50 -13.32
CA GLY A 762 16.20 -6.28 -13.80
C GLY A 762 15.51 -5.68 -15.00
N THR A 763 14.74 -6.52 -15.69
CA THR A 763 13.82 -6.11 -16.74
C THR A 763 12.43 -6.67 -16.42
N ARG A 764 11.39 -5.95 -16.84
CA ARG A 764 10.00 -6.36 -16.67
C ARG A 764 9.17 -5.94 -17.88
N ILE A 765 8.32 -6.84 -18.31
CA ILE A 765 7.30 -6.57 -19.34
C ILE A 765 5.94 -6.69 -18.65
N THR A 766 5.17 -5.63 -18.69
CA THR A 766 3.78 -5.63 -18.15
C THR A 766 2.80 -5.86 -19.29
N ASP A 767 1.72 -6.57 -18.99
CA ASP A 767 0.60 -6.84 -19.91
C ASP A 767 1.07 -7.24 -21.32
N ILE A 768 1.84 -8.35 -21.38
CA ILE A 768 2.52 -8.84 -22.61
C ILE A 768 1.58 -8.86 -23.82
N PHE A 769 0.30 -9.23 -23.60
CA PHE A 769 -0.69 -9.37 -24.65
C PHE A 769 -1.54 -8.11 -24.90
N ASN A 770 -1.31 -7.01 -24.14
CA ASN A 770 -2.05 -5.75 -24.22
C ASN A 770 -3.57 -5.93 -24.11
N LYS A 771 -3.98 -6.77 -23.13
CA LYS A 771 -5.39 -7.14 -22.92
C LYS A 771 -6.06 -6.39 -21.78
N GLN A 772 -5.30 -5.69 -20.95
CA GLN A 772 -5.86 -4.98 -19.82
C GLN A 772 -6.77 -3.83 -20.29
N GLY A 773 -8.00 -3.83 -19.78
CA GLY A 773 -9.02 -2.84 -20.09
C GLY A 773 -10.19 -2.98 -19.13
N PHE A 774 -11.16 -2.11 -19.26
CA PHE A 774 -12.41 -2.13 -18.51
C PHE A 774 -13.58 -2.08 -19.47
N TYR A 775 -14.51 -3.02 -19.29
CA TYR A 775 -15.77 -3.12 -20.02
C TYR A 775 -16.93 -2.88 -19.06
N PHE A 776 -17.93 -2.15 -19.50
CA PHE A 776 -19.14 -1.86 -18.76
C PHE A 776 -20.36 -1.91 -19.69
N GLU A 777 -21.40 -2.60 -19.25
CA GLU A 777 -22.66 -2.75 -19.95
C GLU A 777 -23.81 -2.41 -19.01
N VAL A 778 -24.77 -1.60 -19.49
CA VAL A 778 -26.07 -1.41 -18.88
C VAL A 778 -27.10 -2.02 -19.83
N ASP A 779 -27.91 -2.92 -19.28
CA ASP A 779 -29.01 -3.52 -20.00
C ASP A 779 -30.26 -3.51 -19.11
N ARG A 780 -31.21 -2.63 -19.45
CA ARG A 780 -32.49 -2.49 -18.75
C ARG A 780 -33.58 -2.08 -19.75
N PRO A 781 -34.87 -2.25 -19.40
CA PRO A 781 -35.96 -1.83 -20.27
C PRO A 781 -35.80 -0.39 -20.77
N GLY A 782 -35.86 -0.20 -22.09
CA GLY A 782 -35.74 1.10 -22.76
C GLY A 782 -34.31 1.65 -22.88
N VAL A 783 -33.27 1.00 -22.30
CA VAL A 783 -31.89 1.50 -22.36
C VAL A 783 -30.89 0.38 -22.50
N TYR A 784 -30.06 0.45 -23.53
CA TYR A 784 -28.84 -0.35 -23.68
C TYR A 784 -27.62 0.57 -23.74
N GLN A 785 -26.56 0.27 -23.01
CA GLN A 785 -25.29 0.94 -23.13
C GLN A 785 -24.16 -0.07 -23.04
N GLU A 786 -23.17 0.11 -23.89
CA GLU A 786 -21.91 -0.59 -23.91
C GLU A 786 -20.76 0.42 -23.90
N SER A 787 -19.74 0.18 -23.08
CA SER A 787 -18.56 1.07 -23.01
C SER A 787 -17.30 0.26 -22.78
N GLU A 788 -16.26 0.55 -23.54
CA GLU A 788 -14.94 -0.05 -23.40
C GLU A 788 -13.90 1.05 -23.11
N PHE A 789 -13.08 0.82 -22.09
CA PHE A 789 -12.01 1.73 -21.69
C PHE A 789 -10.68 1.01 -21.80
N LYS A 790 -9.80 1.52 -22.66
CA LYS A 790 -8.43 1.03 -22.85
C LYS A 790 -7.43 2.12 -22.52
N TRP A 791 -6.37 1.74 -21.84
CA TRP A 791 -5.23 2.62 -21.57
C TRP A 791 -3.94 1.83 -21.80
N LEU A 792 -2.84 2.55 -22.02
CA LEU A 792 -1.55 1.94 -22.28
C LEU A 792 -1.04 1.19 -21.03
N THR A 793 -0.97 -0.12 -21.11
CA THR A 793 -0.54 -1.03 -20.02
C THR A 793 0.68 -1.86 -20.39
N ARG A 794 0.88 -2.17 -21.68
CA ARG A 794 2.05 -2.88 -22.14
C ARG A 794 3.26 -1.97 -22.15
N ARG A 795 4.22 -2.26 -21.26
CA ARG A 795 5.48 -1.52 -21.15
C ARG A 795 6.63 -2.47 -20.85
N ILE A 796 7.81 -2.11 -21.34
CA ILE A 796 9.08 -2.75 -21.01
C ILE A 796 9.82 -1.81 -20.06
N PHE A 797 10.29 -2.35 -18.93
CA PHE A 797 11.04 -1.62 -17.91
C PHE A 797 12.45 -2.16 -17.77
N LEU A 798 13.41 -1.27 -17.57
CA LEU A 798 14.74 -1.55 -17.08
C LEU A 798 14.86 -0.96 -15.66
N THR A 799 15.27 -1.78 -14.70
CA THR A 799 15.41 -1.39 -13.31
C THR A 799 16.83 -1.60 -12.82
N ALA A 800 17.36 -0.64 -12.06
CA ALA A 800 18.61 -0.79 -11.35
C ALA A 800 18.45 -0.29 -9.92
N SER A 801 18.92 -1.05 -8.93
CA SER A 801 18.86 -0.63 -7.54
C SER A 801 20.17 -0.98 -6.82
N TYR A 802 20.71 -0.01 -6.09
CA TYR A 802 21.92 -0.17 -5.29
C TYR A 802 21.62 0.09 -3.82
N LYS A 803 22.04 -0.85 -2.96
CA LYS A 803 21.92 -0.76 -1.49
C LYS A 803 23.31 -0.58 -0.89
N PHE A 804 23.42 0.36 0.07
CA PHE A 804 24.65 0.59 0.80
C PHE A 804 24.42 0.55 2.32
N GLY A 805 25.50 0.40 3.08
CA GLY A 805 25.44 0.15 4.52
C GLY A 805 25.34 -1.35 4.87
N LYS A 806 24.77 -1.67 6.02
CA LYS A 806 24.61 -3.06 6.48
C LYS A 806 23.44 -3.71 5.74
N LEU A 807 23.65 -4.91 5.19
CA LEU A 807 22.63 -5.65 4.43
C LEU A 807 21.72 -6.51 5.32
N GLU A 808 22.15 -6.87 6.52
CA GLU A 808 21.42 -7.76 7.43
C GLU A 808 21.29 -7.16 8.82
N MET A 809 20.15 -7.39 9.47
CA MET A 809 20.01 -7.19 10.91
C MET A 809 20.76 -8.32 11.62
N SER A 810 21.74 -7.98 12.46
CA SER A 810 22.22 -8.98 13.41
C SER A 810 21.02 -9.42 14.27
N ASN A 811 20.76 -10.71 14.36
CA ASN A 811 19.61 -11.33 15.07
C ASN A 811 19.54 -11.05 16.60
N LYS A 812 20.10 -9.95 17.09
CA LYS A 812 20.19 -9.61 18.52
C LYS A 812 19.51 -8.30 18.94
N SER A 813 18.52 -7.82 18.19
CA SER A 813 17.62 -6.84 18.79
C SER A 813 16.18 -7.34 18.63
N LYS A 814 15.68 -8.09 19.62
CA LYS A 814 14.26 -8.01 19.97
C LYS A 814 14.00 -6.53 20.16
N LEU A 815 13.32 -5.91 19.20
CA LEU A 815 12.84 -4.55 19.38
C LEU A 815 11.80 -4.61 20.48
N PRO A 816 11.88 -3.78 21.52
CA PRO A 816 10.77 -3.61 22.43
C PRO A 816 9.59 -3.15 21.56
N GLY A 817 8.55 -3.98 21.46
CA GLY A 817 7.29 -3.59 20.88
C GLY A 817 6.91 -4.09 19.47
N SER A 818 7.66 -5.01 18.83
CA SER A 818 7.18 -5.67 17.60
C SER A 818 6.30 -6.90 17.84
N GLU A 819 6.10 -7.31 19.08
CA GLU A 819 5.19 -8.42 19.45
C GLU A 819 3.75 -7.94 19.76
N GLY A 820 3.32 -6.87 19.17
CA GLY A 820 1.92 -6.40 19.26
C GLY A 820 0.98 -7.01 18.22
N GLY A 821 1.32 -8.14 17.60
CA GLY A 821 0.54 -8.70 16.51
C GLY A 821 0.24 -10.19 16.55
N ASP A 822 0.86 -10.95 17.45
CA ASP A 822 0.67 -12.41 17.46
C ASP A 822 0.05 -12.87 18.80
N MET A 823 -1.22 -12.59 18.99
CA MET A 823 -2.15 -13.35 19.81
C MET A 823 -3.51 -13.38 19.14
#